data_abe83d700dbd17225523a8492207b000
#
_entry.id   abe83d700dbd17225523a8492207b000
#
_cell.length_a   1.000
_cell.length_b   1.000
_cell.length_c   1.000
_cell.angle_alpha   90.00
_cell.angle_beta   90.00
_cell.angle_gamma   90.00
#
_symmetry.space_group_name_H-M   'P 1'
#
loop_
_entity.id
_entity.type
_entity.pdbx_description
1 polymer ?
#
loop_
_entity_poly.entity_id
_entity_poly.type
_entity_poly.pdbx_seq_one_letter_code
_entity_poly.pdbx_strand_id
1 'polypeptide(L)'
;MTTSFGYDGFGRRTSLGDPSSGTTTYAYDASGNLLKETNANNKVINYTYDTYNRLKTATLPEFTTTYTYNGYDELTKVSSSVGTSIDYVYDALGRLSSQTETAVDNKYLRKDYTYNGGNVSSIKYTSQSGVLTTENYNYANGHLVETKLNNQTSIFKLTKENDMGLPTEVRSGALSRTYGYDSYGFPTSRKIQKTGVTTFLQNMEYVFDPVKRNLTYRKDINVSQEEKFSYDNLNRLTSYKGLMATYDAKGNILTKGDVSGTFAYNTSGKPYAISSSSVANGIMSSATQVISYTSFKRPNAITQDGNVASFTYNGNQQRVKMQVAKGGSRLLTRYYLGDCYEIDETPSGNKEKLYLAGENYYDASAVLVKDHTNSWKLYYIGRDYLGSITDIITEAGTKYASYNFDAWGRQRNSSSHVYIPSGQEVELFLGRGYSGHEHLKEFGLVNMNARLYDPALGRFLAPDPFVQMPDLSQNFNRYSYAMNNPLRYVDEDGEFIHIIIGAVIGGTANLIYKAVSGQLHSFKDGFAAFGIGAAAGGLGAATGGLAFAAAGGAAGGIGGFLAGAAAGSASTAVMMPVQSAGNSLYFGDQFMSLKDYGLGILGGALTGGIGNGMVAALKGNNFWTGKDVKFGRTIFSFKNTATRPAPEMRLMEASTPSVNVERPNLTATGDKISVANDHNTYTVYQGVDANGDVRYIGITSRKPEVRFSEHLNSGTNRATLDYRPIQGTGNLNKLDARIMEQKLINRYGMQKNGGSLYNLRNEIKPKFWDKHGIGKY
;
A
#
# COMPACT_ATOMS: atom_id res chain seq x y z
N MET A 1 19.00 -4.28 21.26
CA MET A 1 18.41 -2.93 21.37
C MET A 1 17.00 -3.08 21.89
N THR A 2 16.56 -2.18 22.77
CA THR A 2 15.27 -2.31 23.45
C THR A 2 14.43 -1.09 23.11
N THR A 3 13.22 -1.32 22.62
CA THR A 3 12.16 -0.31 22.57
C THR A 3 11.31 -0.49 23.82
N SER A 4 11.07 0.59 24.56
CA SER A 4 10.29 0.56 25.79
C SER A 4 9.00 1.36 25.65
N PHE A 5 7.94 0.86 26.30
CA PHE A 5 6.63 1.50 26.31
C PHE A 5 6.19 1.69 27.77
N GLY A 6 5.73 2.89 28.10
CA GLY A 6 5.04 3.16 29.35
C GLY A 6 3.54 3.32 29.13
N TYR A 7 2.74 2.87 30.10
CA TYR A 7 1.27 2.96 30.02
C TYR A 7 0.72 3.48 31.35
N ASP A 8 -0.42 4.14 31.30
CA ASP A 8 -1.18 4.50 32.51
C ASP A 8 -2.13 3.36 32.93
N GLY A 9 -2.86 3.58 34.04
CA GLY A 9 -3.81 2.60 34.56
C GLY A 9 -5.00 2.29 33.66
N PHE A 10 -5.23 3.05 32.58
CA PHE A 10 -6.24 2.81 31.55
C PHE A 10 -5.66 2.14 30.32
N GLY A 11 -4.37 1.77 30.31
CA GLY A 11 -3.71 1.16 29.16
C GLY A 11 -3.32 2.16 28.06
N ARG A 12 -3.40 3.47 28.28
CA ARG A 12 -2.98 4.49 27.29
C ARG A 12 -1.46 4.67 27.38
N ARG A 13 -0.82 4.79 26.21
CA ARG A 13 0.65 4.91 26.15
C ARG A 13 1.12 6.28 26.65
N THR A 14 1.86 6.31 27.76
CA THR A 14 2.43 7.53 28.32
C THR A 14 3.85 7.81 27.86
N SER A 15 4.58 6.79 27.39
CA SER A 15 5.92 6.97 26.83
C SER A 15 6.27 5.92 25.79
N LEU A 16 7.17 6.31 24.89
CA LEU A 16 7.81 5.46 23.88
C LEU A 16 9.31 5.78 23.89
N GLY A 17 10.12 4.87 24.40
CA GLY A 17 11.58 4.95 24.32
C GLY A 17 12.08 4.12 23.14
N ASP A 18 12.75 4.76 22.19
CA ASP A 18 13.24 4.15 20.95
C ASP A 18 14.72 4.44 20.73
N PRO A 19 15.55 3.43 20.37
CA PRO A 19 17.00 3.60 20.23
C PRO A 19 17.41 4.52 19.07
N SER A 20 16.53 4.76 18.09
CA SER A 20 16.83 5.63 16.93
C SER A 20 16.35 7.06 17.13
N SER A 21 15.18 7.26 17.77
CA SER A 21 14.53 8.56 17.89
C SER A 21 14.49 9.12 19.32
N GLY A 22 14.95 8.36 20.32
CA GLY A 22 14.89 8.75 21.73
C GLY A 22 13.51 8.57 22.35
N THR A 23 13.24 9.25 23.48
CA THR A 23 11.98 9.06 24.21
C THR A 23 10.97 10.13 23.86
N THR A 24 9.76 9.70 23.51
CA THR A 24 8.57 10.55 23.34
C THR A 24 7.59 10.28 24.48
N THR A 25 7.00 11.31 25.07
CA THR A 25 6.01 11.20 26.16
C THR A 25 4.65 11.76 25.73
N TYR A 26 3.57 11.21 26.30
CA TYR A 26 2.18 11.54 25.96
C TYR A 26 1.37 11.82 27.23
N ALA A 27 0.47 12.80 27.17
CA ALA A 27 -0.49 13.11 28.22
C ALA A 27 -1.90 13.20 27.65
N TYR A 28 -2.88 12.76 28.44
CA TYR A 28 -4.26 12.62 28.03
C TYR A 28 -5.21 13.32 28.98
N ASP A 29 -6.39 13.70 28.48
CA ASP A 29 -7.50 14.17 29.33
C ASP A 29 -8.26 12.98 29.96
N ALA A 30 -9.30 13.32 30.75
CA ALA A 30 -10.15 12.32 31.39
C ALA A 30 -10.99 11.52 30.39
N SER A 31 -11.28 12.08 29.21
CA SER A 31 -12.01 11.42 28.11
C SER A 31 -11.12 10.52 27.26
N GLY A 32 -9.80 10.52 27.48
CA GLY A 32 -8.84 9.72 26.72
C GLY A 32 -8.24 10.43 25.52
N ASN A 33 -8.54 11.69 25.28
CA ASN A 33 -7.96 12.46 24.20
C ASN A 33 -6.50 12.84 24.49
N LEU A 34 -5.65 12.78 23.48
CA LEU A 34 -4.24 13.18 23.59
C LEU A 34 -4.14 14.70 23.72
N LEU A 35 -3.70 15.19 24.88
CA LEU A 35 -3.53 16.64 25.14
C LEU A 35 -2.14 17.12 24.76
N LYS A 36 -1.13 16.28 24.92
CA LYS A 36 0.26 16.70 24.76
C LYS A 36 1.16 15.56 24.31
N GLU A 37 2.02 15.84 23.35
CA GLU A 37 3.15 15.02 22.96
C GLU A 37 4.44 15.81 23.15
N THR A 38 5.49 15.17 23.75
CA THR A 38 6.82 15.76 23.88
C THR A 38 7.84 14.79 23.30
N ASN A 39 8.55 15.19 22.25
CA ASN A 39 9.57 14.34 21.62
C ASN A 39 10.92 14.41 22.34
N ALA A 40 11.86 13.57 21.93
CA ALA A 40 13.20 13.47 22.53
C ALA A 40 14.05 14.77 22.45
N ASN A 41 13.67 15.71 21.59
CA ASN A 41 14.30 17.03 21.48
C ASN A 41 13.56 18.10 22.29
N ASN A 42 12.72 17.69 23.25
CA ASN A 42 11.87 18.56 24.08
C ASN A 42 10.91 19.47 23.28
N LYS A 43 10.62 19.12 22.02
CA LYS A 43 9.60 19.81 21.24
C LYS A 43 8.22 19.31 21.67
N VAL A 44 7.33 20.25 21.95
CA VAL A 44 5.99 19.99 22.49
C VAL A 44 4.94 20.28 21.43
N ILE A 45 3.98 19.36 21.27
CA ILE A 45 2.75 19.54 20.51
C ILE A 45 1.58 19.47 21.50
N ASN A 46 0.71 20.48 21.51
CA ASN A 46 -0.47 20.51 22.35
C ASN A 46 -1.71 20.41 21.49
N TYR A 47 -2.72 19.67 21.98
CA TYR A 47 -3.97 19.43 21.28
C TYR A 47 -5.14 19.94 22.11
N THR A 48 -6.17 20.50 21.45
CA THR A 48 -7.44 20.83 22.08
C THR A 48 -8.58 20.22 21.28
N TYR A 49 -9.68 19.97 21.95
CA TYR A 49 -10.86 19.33 21.39
C TYR A 49 -12.11 20.21 21.59
N ASP A 50 -13.09 20.08 20.75
CA ASP A 50 -14.38 20.73 20.92
C ASP A 50 -15.29 19.92 21.87
N THR A 51 -16.52 20.40 22.07
CA THR A 51 -17.49 19.75 22.96
C THR A 51 -17.98 18.39 22.48
N TYR A 52 -17.70 18.03 21.23
CA TYR A 52 -18.00 16.73 20.61
C TYR A 52 -16.78 15.79 20.59
N ASN A 53 -15.69 16.15 21.28
CA ASN A 53 -14.41 15.43 21.29
C ASN A 53 -13.70 15.37 19.90
N ARG A 54 -14.02 16.28 18.99
CA ARG A 54 -13.31 16.40 17.71
C ARG A 54 -12.08 17.31 17.90
N LEU A 55 -10.98 17.01 17.22
CA LEU A 55 -9.76 17.81 17.28
C LEU A 55 -10.04 19.24 16.81
N LYS A 56 -9.85 20.22 17.69
CA LYS A 56 -10.09 21.64 17.40
C LYS A 56 -8.80 22.37 17.02
N THR A 57 -7.74 22.17 17.81
CA THR A 57 -6.43 22.76 17.48
C THR A 57 -5.28 21.78 17.76
N ALA A 58 -4.22 21.90 16.98
CA ALA A 58 -2.90 21.33 17.26
C ALA A 58 -1.87 22.47 17.24
N THR A 59 -1.25 22.76 18.39
CA THR A 59 -0.25 23.81 18.53
C THR A 59 1.13 23.19 18.56
N LEU A 60 1.89 23.43 17.51
CA LEU A 60 3.27 23.01 17.30
C LEU A 60 4.20 24.21 17.55
N PRO A 61 5.50 24.01 17.79
CA PRO A 61 6.47 25.11 17.84
C PRO A 61 6.51 25.96 16.56
N GLU A 62 6.23 25.36 15.41
CA GLU A 62 6.31 26.00 14.10
C GLU A 62 5.03 26.78 13.75
N PHE A 63 3.85 26.25 14.13
CA PHE A 63 2.56 26.88 13.86
C PHE A 63 1.44 26.22 14.66
N THR A 64 0.29 26.88 14.69
CA THR A 64 -0.97 26.31 15.22
C THR A 64 -1.88 25.93 14.06
N THR A 65 -2.37 24.70 14.01
CA THR A 65 -3.41 24.23 13.11
C THR A 65 -4.76 24.34 13.78
N THR A 66 -5.77 24.84 13.05
CA THR A 66 -7.17 24.89 13.48
C THR A 66 -8.04 24.07 12.53
N TYR A 67 -8.89 23.22 13.10
CA TYR A 67 -9.83 22.36 12.39
C TYR A 67 -11.25 22.91 12.59
N THR A 68 -12.02 22.98 11.51
CA THR A 68 -13.41 23.45 11.52
C THR A 68 -14.34 22.42 10.92
N TYR A 69 -15.46 22.18 11.54
CA TYR A 69 -16.44 21.16 11.14
C TYR A 69 -17.81 21.81 10.93
N ASN A 70 -18.63 21.22 10.07
CA ASN A 70 -20.02 21.59 9.90
C ASN A 70 -20.95 20.83 10.90
N GLY A 71 -22.26 21.05 10.80
CA GLY A 71 -23.26 20.38 11.66
C GLY A 71 -23.44 18.88 11.36
N TYR A 72 -22.83 18.34 10.33
CA TYR A 72 -22.85 16.92 9.96
C TYR A 72 -21.54 16.20 10.34
N ASP A 73 -20.70 16.82 11.17
CA ASP A 73 -19.38 16.34 11.58
C ASP A 73 -18.34 16.25 10.46
N GLU A 74 -18.61 16.84 9.29
CA GLU A 74 -17.67 16.87 8.19
C GLU A 74 -16.63 17.98 8.40
N LEU A 75 -15.35 17.69 8.14
CA LEU A 75 -14.23 18.64 8.21
C LEU A 75 -14.34 19.63 7.05
N THR A 76 -14.62 20.89 7.32
CA THR A 76 -14.79 21.93 6.28
C THR A 76 -13.53 22.76 6.07
N LYS A 77 -12.66 22.87 7.08
CA LYS A 77 -11.43 23.66 6.94
C LYS A 77 -10.33 23.17 7.86
N VAL A 78 -9.13 23.11 7.33
CA VAL A 78 -7.88 23.01 8.08
C VAL A 78 -7.07 24.27 7.77
N SER A 79 -6.78 25.08 8.78
CA SER A 79 -5.99 26.31 8.59
C SER A 79 -4.81 26.35 9.55
N SER A 80 -3.73 27.02 9.16
CA SER A 80 -2.57 27.19 10.01
C SER A 80 -2.24 28.67 10.23
N SER A 81 -1.60 28.97 11.37
CA SER A 81 -1.17 30.33 11.73
C SER A 81 -0.11 30.92 10.78
N VAL A 82 0.51 30.10 9.92
CA VAL A 82 1.45 30.57 8.88
C VAL A 82 0.75 30.99 7.58
N GLY A 83 -0.60 31.02 7.56
CA GLY A 83 -1.38 31.50 6.43
C GLY A 83 -1.71 30.45 5.37
N THR A 84 -1.61 29.16 5.68
CA THR A 84 -2.06 28.10 4.78
C THR A 84 -3.45 27.61 5.15
N SER A 85 -4.25 27.15 4.17
CA SER A 85 -5.52 26.48 4.46
C SER A 85 -5.84 25.40 3.43
N ILE A 86 -6.69 24.46 3.87
CA ILE A 86 -7.38 23.51 2.99
C ILE A 86 -8.86 23.63 3.31
N ASP A 87 -9.65 24.07 2.35
CA ASP A 87 -11.08 24.25 2.48
C ASP A 87 -11.80 23.13 1.71
N TYR A 88 -12.80 22.48 2.35
CA TYR A 88 -13.57 21.37 1.80
C TYR A 88 -15.04 21.75 1.70
N VAL A 89 -15.67 21.43 0.58
CA VAL A 89 -17.11 21.60 0.37
C VAL A 89 -17.71 20.26 -0.05
N TYR A 90 -18.82 19.90 0.56
CA TYR A 90 -19.50 18.64 0.30
C TYR A 90 -20.82 18.84 -0.44
N ASP A 91 -21.25 17.86 -1.21
CA ASP A 91 -22.56 17.85 -1.84
C ASP A 91 -23.64 17.32 -0.87
N ALA A 92 -24.91 17.29 -1.31
CA ALA A 92 -26.02 16.83 -0.49
C ALA A 92 -25.94 15.33 -0.08
N LEU A 93 -25.03 14.58 -0.67
CA LEU A 93 -24.76 13.16 -0.34
C LEU A 93 -23.52 12.99 0.55
N GLY A 94 -22.92 14.08 1.04
CA GLY A 94 -21.70 14.05 1.84
C GLY A 94 -20.42 13.76 1.04
N ARG A 95 -20.46 13.85 -0.31
CA ARG A 95 -19.28 13.65 -1.15
C ARG A 95 -18.59 14.99 -1.36
N LEU A 96 -17.26 14.96 -1.45
CA LEU A 96 -16.42 16.15 -1.69
C LEU A 96 -16.77 16.80 -3.04
N SER A 97 -17.41 17.97 -3.02
CA SER A 97 -17.75 18.73 -4.24
C SER A 97 -16.65 19.71 -4.64
N SER A 98 -15.86 20.22 -3.69
CA SER A 98 -14.64 20.95 -4.00
C SER A 98 -13.65 20.92 -2.85
N GLN A 99 -12.37 21.02 -3.21
CA GLN A 99 -11.25 21.21 -2.30
C GLN A 99 -10.40 22.38 -2.79
N THR A 100 -10.10 23.32 -1.90
CA THR A 100 -9.18 24.43 -2.20
C THR A 100 -8.02 24.36 -1.23
N GLU A 101 -6.82 24.10 -1.73
CA GLU A 101 -5.59 24.23 -0.95
C GLU A 101 -4.94 25.59 -1.25
N THR A 102 -4.69 26.36 -0.18
CA THR A 102 -4.00 27.64 -0.24
C THR A 102 -2.68 27.53 0.50
N ALA A 103 -1.56 27.72 -0.23
CA ALA A 103 -0.24 27.87 0.34
C ALA A 103 -0.02 29.33 0.80
N VAL A 104 1.12 29.59 1.43
CA VAL A 104 1.58 30.95 1.69
C VAL A 104 1.67 31.77 0.39
N ASP A 105 1.71 33.08 0.51
CA ASP A 105 1.78 34.04 -0.63
C ASP A 105 0.55 33.95 -1.57
N ASN A 106 -0.61 33.51 -1.05
CA ASN A 106 -1.89 33.40 -1.77
C ASN A 106 -1.83 32.53 -3.04
N LYS A 107 -0.90 31.59 -3.11
CA LYS A 107 -0.91 30.56 -4.16
C LYS A 107 -1.95 29.51 -3.78
N TYR A 108 -2.83 29.15 -4.72
CA TYR A 108 -3.83 28.13 -4.44
C TYR A 108 -4.11 27.21 -5.62
N LEU A 109 -4.61 26.04 -5.32
CA LEU A 109 -5.25 25.14 -6.26
C LEU A 109 -6.63 24.74 -5.72
N ARG A 110 -7.66 24.93 -6.55
CA ARG A 110 -9.00 24.43 -6.32
C ARG A 110 -9.29 23.28 -7.28
N LYS A 111 -9.80 22.18 -6.72
CA LYS A 111 -10.33 21.03 -7.43
C LYS A 111 -11.85 21.01 -7.26
N ASP A 112 -12.63 21.13 -8.34
CA ASP A 112 -14.07 20.96 -8.32
C ASP A 112 -14.40 19.56 -8.90
N TYR A 113 -15.14 18.76 -8.13
CA TYR A 113 -15.46 17.37 -8.45
C TYR A 113 -16.90 17.27 -8.97
N THR A 114 -17.10 16.49 -10.02
CA THR A 114 -18.42 16.05 -10.45
C THR A 114 -18.49 14.54 -10.42
N TYR A 115 -19.69 14.00 -10.25
CA TYR A 115 -19.91 12.59 -10.07
C TYR A 115 -20.92 12.04 -11.06
N ASN A 116 -20.71 10.78 -11.46
CA ASN A 116 -21.71 9.96 -12.14
C ASN A 116 -21.95 8.71 -11.29
N GLY A 117 -23.10 8.61 -10.63
CA GLY A 117 -23.30 7.63 -9.56
C GLY A 117 -22.30 7.83 -8.42
N GLY A 118 -21.57 6.79 -8.04
CA GLY A 118 -20.53 6.82 -7.01
C GLY A 118 -19.14 7.26 -7.50
N ASN A 119 -18.91 7.31 -8.81
CA ASN A 119 -17.59 7.59 -9.38
C ASN A 119 -17.42 9.07 -9.73
N VAL A 120 -16.21 9.60 -9.51
CA VAL A 120 -15.83 10.94 -9.98
C VAL A 120 -15.86 10.94 -11.52
N SER A 121 -16.68 11.79 -12.12
CA SER A 121 -16.78 11.91 -13.58
C SER A 121 -15.89 13.01 -14.15
N SER A 122 -15.59 14.05 -13.36
CA SER A 122 -14.57 15.04 -13.73
C SER A 122 -13.97 15.75 -12.53
N ILE A 123 -12.75 16.26 -12.72
CA ILE A 123 -12.08 17.20 -11.82
C ILE A 123 -11.68 18.43 -12.63
N LYS A 124 -12.21 19.58 -12.24
CA LYS A 124 -11.80 20.88 -12.80
C LYS A 124 -10.77 21.52 -11.89
N TYR A 125 -9.64 21.90 -12.46
CA TYR A 125 -8.52 22.56 -11.76
C TYR A 125 -8.55 24.05 -11.98
N THR A 126 -8.50 24.81 -10.89
CA THR A 126 -8.49 26.30 -10.93
C THR A 126 -7.39 26.81 -9.99
N SER A 127 -6.59 27.76 -10.44
CA SER A 127 -5.55 28.44 -9.66
C SER A 127 -5.78 29.96 -9.65
N GLN A 128 -4.87 30.72 -9.04
CA GLN A 128 -4.85 32.18 -9.09
C GLN A 128 -4.80 32.74 -10.54
N SER A 129 -4.37 31.92 -11.50
CA SER A 129 -4.34 32.30 -12.93
C SER A 129 -5.64 31.97 -13.68
N GLY A 130 -6.68 31.52 -12.98
CA GLY A 130 -7.96 31.07 -13.54
C GLY A 130 -8.03 29.56 -13.74
N VAL A 131 -8.96 29.11 -14.60
CA VAL A 131 -9.14 27.68 -14.92
C VAL A 131 -7.94 27.17 -15.69
N LEU A 132 -7.30 26.10 -15.17
CA LEU A 132 -6.17 25.45 -15.80
C LEU A 132 -6.63 24.42 -16.85
N THR A 133 -7.46 23.47 -16.43
CA THR A 133 -8.03 22.41 -17.28
C THR A 133 -9.11 21.63 -16.52
N THR A 134 -9.76 20.70 -17.23
CA THR A 134 -10.67 19.70 -16.64
C THR A 134 -10.23 18.32 -17.09
N GLU A 135 -10.03 17.40 -16.15
CA GLU A 135 -9.94 15.98 -16.43
C GLU A 135 -11.34 15.36 -16.39
N ASN A 136 -11.65 14.54 -17.38
CA ASN A 136 -12.90 13.82 -17.52
C ASN A 136 -12.61 12.33 -17.51
N TYR A 137 -13.33 11.57 -16.68
CA TYR A 137 -13.08 10.16 -16.40
C TYR A 137 -14.21 9.29 -16.97
N ASN A 138 -13.85 8.30 -17.76
CA ASN A 138 -14.76 7.30 -18.30
C ASN A 138 -14.48 5.94 -17.66
N TYR A 139 -15.54 5.31 -17.18
CA TYR A 139 -15.48 4.01 -16.51
C TYR A 139 -16.22 2.95 -17.33
N ALA A 140 -15.70 1.72 -17.28
CA ALA A 140 -16.38 0.52 -17.79
C ALA A 140 -16.30 -0.57 -16.72
N ASN A 141 -17.42 -1.19 -16.38
CA ASN A 141 -17.51 -2.22 -15.34
C ASN A 141 -16.88 -1.82 -13.99
N GLY A 142 -16.99 -0.54 -13.61
CA GLY A 142 -16.41 0.01 -12.39
C GLY A 142 -14.91 0.36 -12.46
N HIS A 143 -14.22 0.06 -13.57
CA HIS A 143 -12.82 0.39 -13.77
C HIS A 143 -12.66 1.67 -14.58
N LEU A 144 -11.68 2.51 -14.23
CA LEU A 144 -11.28 3.66 -15.03
C LEU A 144 -10.64 3.18 -16.34
N VAL A 145 -11.27 3.50 -17.46
CA VAL A 145 -10.77 3.08 -18.78
C VAL A 145 -10.21 4.23 -19.63
N GLU A 146 -10.59 5.46 -19.35
CA GLU A 146 -10.08 6.61 -20.10
C GLU A 146 -10.12 7.89 -19.28
N THR A 147 -9.07 8.70 -19.39
CA THR A 147 -9.00 10.09 -18.89
C THR A 147 -8.79 11.03 -20.07
N LYS A 148 -9.63 12.06 -20.16
CA LYS A 148 -9.56 13.08 -21.21
C LYS A 148 -9.34 14.46 -20.61
N LEU A 149 -8.60 15.31 -21.32
CA LEU A 149 -8.53 16.74 -21.04
C LEU A 149 -9.66 17.47 -21.79
N ASN A 150 -10.46 18.25 -21.04
CA ASN A 150 -11.55 19.06 -21.57
C ASN A 150 -12.51 18.30 -22.51
N ASN A 151 -12.75 17.01 -22.24
CA ASN A 151 -13.50 16.07 -23.11
C ASN A 151 -12.94 15.87 -24.52
N GLN A 152 -11.73 16.33 -24.80
CA GLN A 152 -11.13 16.30 -26.15
C GLN A 152 -9.96 15.31 -26.22
N THR A 153 -8.82 15.68 -25.62
CA THR A 153 -7.58 14.91 -25.73
C THR A 153 -7.55 13.75 -24.75
N SER A 154 -7.53 12.52 -25.26
CA SER A 154 -7.35 11.32 -24.43
C SER A 154 -5.88 11.23 -23.99
N ILE A 155 -5.63 11.43 -22.69
CA ILE A 155 -4.28 11.40 -22.10
C ILE A 155 -3.97 10.04 -21.46
N PHE A 156 -4.98 9.26 -21.16
CA PHE A 156 -4.90 7.88 -20.71
C PHE A 156 -6.08 7.10 -21.30
N LYS A 157 -5.81 5.97 -21.91
CA LYS A 157 -6.84 5.04 -22.36
C LYS A 157 -6.35 3.61 -22.26
N LEU A 158 -6.95 2.86 -21.35
CA LEU A 158 -6.73 1.44 -21.20
C LEU A 158 -7.31 0.70 -22.42
N THR A 159 -6.48 -0.02 -23.15
CA THR A 159 -6.90 -0.76 -24.35
C THR A 159 -6.87 -2.26 -24.17
N LYS A 160 -5.96 -2.76 -23.31
CA LYS A 160 -5.88 -4.20 -22.99
C LYS A 160 -5.42 -4.42 -21.56
N GLU A 161 -5.98 -5.45 -20.95
CA GLU A 161 -5.60 -6.01 -19.66
C GLU A 161 -5.29 -7.50 -19.80
N ASN A 162 -4.55 -8.06 -18.86
CA ASN A 162 -4.40 -9.51 -18.72
C ASN A 162 -5.47 -10.09 -17.78
N ASP A 163 -5.46 -11.42 -17.59
CA ASP A 163 -6.43 -12.13 -16.73
C ASP A 163 -6.34 -11.74 -15.25
N MET A 164 -5.28 -11.04 -14.82
CA MET A 164 -5.12 -10.49 -13.47
C MET A 164 -5.63 -9.05 -13.35
N GLY A 165 -6.19 -8.46 -14.42
CA GLY A 165 -6.62 -7.05 -14.45
C GLY A 165 -5.46 -6.05 -14.55
N LEU A 166 -4.25 -6.50 -14.88
CA LEU A 166 -3.10 -5.61 -15.05
C LEU A 166 -3.10 -5.04 -16.49
N PRO A 167 -2.89 -3.72 -16.67
CA PRO A 167 -2.87 -3.10 -17.99
C PRO A 167 -1.70 -3.65 -18.82
N THR A 168 -1.98 -4.19 -20.00
CA THR A 168 -0.96 -4.66 -20.95
C THR A 168 -0.78 -3.70 -22.12
N GLU A 169 -1.79 -2.89 -22.45
CA GLU A 169 -1.67 -1.79 -23.40
C GLU A 169 -2.47 -0.57 -22.96
N VAL A 170 -1.82 0.58 -22.95
CA VAL A 170 -2.41 1.88 -22.65
C VAL A 170 -2.04 2.86 -23.76
N ARG A 171 -3.00 3.67 -24.22
CA ARG A 171 -2.76 4.78 -25.13
C ARG A 171 -2.76 6.11 -24.37
N SER A 172 -1.84 7.01 -24.78
CA SER A 172 -1.73 8.36 -24.25
C SER A 172 -1.49 9.32 -25.43
N GLY A 173 -2.55 9.94 -25.96
CA GLY A 173 -2.47 10.72 -27.19
C GLY A 173 -1.88 9.93 -28.34
N ALA A 174 -0.78 10.41 -28.91
CA ALA A 174 -0.08 9.74 -30.02
C ALA A 174 0.76 8.51 -29.57
N LEU A 175 0.81 8.18 -28.28
CA LEU A 175 1.69 7.14 -27.75
C LEU A 175 0.93 5.83 -27.50
N SER A 176 1.58 4.70 -27.78
CA SER A 176 1.22 3.38 -27.31
C SER A 176 2.25 2.93 -26.26
N ARG A 177 1.76 2.54 -25.07
CA ARG A 177 2.52 1.99 -23.96
C ARG A 177 2.16 0.53 -23.82
N THR A 178 3.16 -0.35 -23.79
CA THR A 178 2.93 -1.78 -23.58
C THR A 178 3.70 -2.27 -22.37
N TYR A 179 3.05 -3.15 -21.61
CA TYR A 179 3.55 -3.70 -20.36
C TYR A 179 3.50 -5.22 -20.42
N GLY A 180 4.62 -5.87 -20.13
CA GLY A 180 4.71 -7.31 -19.97
C GLY A 180 4.77 -7.68 -18.51
N TYR A 181 4.16 -8.81 -18.15
CA TYR A 181 4.16 -9.37 -16.81
C TYR A 181 4.44 -10.87 -16.86
N ASP A 182 5.02 -11.40 -15.80
CA ASP A 182 5.11 -12.84 -15.60
C ASP A 182 3.79 -13.40 -15.02
N SER A 183 3.73 -14.72 -14.80
CA SER A 183 2.54 -15.41 -14.25
C SER A 183 2.18 -15.01 -12.81
N TYR A 184 3.01 -14.20 -12.15
CA TYR A 184 2.81 -13.70 -10.79
C TYR A 184 2.55 -12.20 -10.76
N GLY A 185 2.47 -11.54 -11.94
CA GLY A 185 2.26 -10.12 -12.08
C GLY A 185 3.52 -9.25 -11.95
N PHE A 186 4.73 -9.85 -11.91
CA PHE A 186 5.96 -9.06 -11.92
C PHE A 186 6.24 -8.52 -13.32
N PRO A 187 6.67 -7.25 -13.46
CA PRO A 187 6.91 -6.66 -14.76
C PRO A 187 8.08 -7.37 -15.48
N THR A 188 7.87 -7.75 -16.73
CA THR A 188 8.92 -8.30 -17.62
C THR A 188 9.35 -7.29 -18.67
N SER A 189 8.51 -6.32 -19.00
CA SER A 189 8.88 -5.24 -19.93
C SER A 189 8.02 -4.00 -19.74
N ARG A 190 8.60 -2.83 -20.10
CA ARG A 190 7.89 -1.56 -20.29
C ARG A 190 8.37 -0.90 -21.58
N LYS A 191 7.45 -0.59 -22.47
CA LYS A 191 7.76 -0.04 -23.80
C LYS A 191 6.86 1.14 -24.10
N ILE A 192 7.42 2.19 -24.71
CA ILE A 192 6.67 3.35 -25.20
C ILE A 192 7.11 3.59 -26.64
N GLN A 193 6.14 3.73 -27.55
CA GLN A 193 6.38 4.10 -28.93
C GLN A 193 5.32 5.07 -29.43
N LYS A 194 5.62 5.84 -30.45
CA LYS A 194 4.62 6.61 -31.18
C LYS A 194 3.77 5.65 -32.01
N THR A 195 2.46 5.81 -31.99
CA THR A 195 1.53 4.98 -32.76
C THR A 195 1.88 5.01 -34.25
N GLY A 196 1.99 3.83 -34.87
CA GLY A 196 2.38 3.68 -36.26
C GLY A 196 3.88 3.78 -36.54
N VAL A 197 4.73 3.93 -35.51
CA VAL A 197 6.19 3.98 -35.63
C VAL A 197 6.78 2.75 -34.96
N THR A 198 7.75 2.08 -35.59
CA THR A 198 8.36 0.83 -35.10
C THR A 198 9.47 1.06 -34.06
N THR A 199 10.04 2.27 -34.00
CA THR A 199 11.10 2.60 -33.05
C THR A 199 10.48 2.95 -31.68
N PHE A 200 11.10 2.44 -30.63
CA PHE A 200 10.68 2.69 -29.26
C PHE A 200 11.34 3.96 -28.68
N LEU A 201 10.55 4.77 -28.00
CA LEU A 201 11.02 5.88 -27.18
C LEU A 201 11.57 5.36 -25.84
N GLN A 202 10.95 4.34 -25.27
CA GLN A 202 11.41 3.59 -24.10
C GLN A 202 11.29 2.10 -24.41
N ASN A 203 12.30 1.29 -24.06
CA ASN A 203 12.24 -0.17 -24.25
C ASN A 203 13.06 -0.85 -23.17
N MET A 204 12.39 -1.22 -22.09
CA MET A 204 12.98 -1.83 -20.90
C MET A 204 12.54 -3.27 -20.74
N GLU A 205 13.50 -4.12 -20.35
CA GLU A 205 13.26 -5.53 -19.98
C GLU A 205 13.74 -5.81 -18.56
N TYR A 206 13.02 -6.72 -17.88
CA TYR A 206 13.24 -7.09 -16.49
C TYR A 206 13.12 -8.60 -16.30
N VAL A 207 13.94 -9.17 -15.41
CA VAL A 207 13.83 -10.56 -14.97
C VAL A 207 13.85 -10.60 -13.45
N PHE A 208 12.80 -11.17 -12.87
CA PHE A 208 12.70 -11.40 -11.43
C PHE A 208 12.96 -12.86 -11.08
N ASP A 209 13.60 -13.11 -9.94
CA ASP A 209 13.73 -14.45 -9.37
C ASP A 209 12.34 -15.02 -9.07
N PRO A 210 11.99 -16.22 -9.58
CA PRO A 210 10.64 -16.77 -9.44
C PRO A 210 10.28 -17.18 -8.01
N VAL A 211 11.26 -17.33 -7.11
CA VAL A 211 11.07 -17.74 -5.71
C VAL A 211 11.18 -16.55 -4.77
N LYS A 212 12.30 -15.82 -4.82
CA LYS A 212 12.59 -14.70 -3.91
C LYS A 212 11.96 -13.38 -4.36
N ARG A 213 11.52 -13.30 -5.63
CA ARG A 213 10.91 -12.10 -6.21
C ARG A 213 11.82 -10.87 -6.21
N ASN A 214 13.12 -11.08 -6.27
CA ASN A 214 14.10 -10.02 -6.44
C ASN A 214 14.39 -9.81 -7.93
N LEU A 215 14.61 -8.56 -8.35
CA LEU A 215 15.05 -8.25 -9.70
C LEU A 215 16.48 -8.78 -9.89
N THR A 216 16.69 -9.72 -10.82
CA THR A 216 18.02 -10.29 -11.11
C THR A 216 18.67 -9.66 -12.33
N TYR A 217 17.88 -9.08 -13.21
CA TYR A 217 18.36 -8.49 -14.46
C TYR A 217 17.42 -7.37 -14.92
N ARG A 218 18.01 -6.29 -15.45
CA ARG A 218 17.31 -5.28 -16.25
C ARG A 218 18.14 -4.88 -17.46
N LYS A 219 17.47 -4.49 -18.55
CA LYS A 219 18.11 -4.03 -19.77
C LYS A 219 17.35 -2.84 -20.35
N ASP A 220 18.08 -1.79 -20.72
CA ASP A 220 17.61 -0.77 -21.63
C ASP A 220 18.07 -1.13 -23.05
N ILE A 221 17.11 -1.59 -23.87
CA ILE A 221 17.38 -2.06 -25.23
C ILE A 221 17.76 -0.91 -26.16
N ASN A 222 17.20 0.27 -25.95
CA ASN A 222 17.47 1.43 -26.82
C ASN A 222 18.93 1.84 -26.82
N VAL A 223 19.65 1.65 -25.70
CA VAL A 223 21.06 1.99 -25.54
C VAL A 223 21.94 0.77 -25.29
N SER A 224 21.37 -0.43 -25.39
CA SER A 224 22.07 -1.72 -25.20
C SER A 224 22.81 -1.84 -23.86
N GLN A 225 22.27 -1.22 -22.81
CA GLN A 225 22.84 -1.29 -21.46
C GLN A 225 22.10 -2.32 -20.62
N GLU A 226 22.85 -3.22 -20.01
CA GLU A 226 22.31 -4.28 -19.15
C GLU A 226 22.94 -4.26 -17.76
N GLU A 227 22.19 -4.71 -16.77
CA GLU A 227 22.62 -4.79 -15.38
C GLU A 227 22.13 -6.09 -14.74
N LYS A 228 23.03 -6.72 -13.99
CA LYS A 228 22.75 -7.92 -13.19
C LYS A 228 22.83 -7.59 -11.72
N PHE A 229 21.96 -8.23 -10.94
CA PHE A 229 21.80 -7.96 -9.51
C PHE A 229 21.91 -9.25 -8.71
N SER A 230 22.54 -9.18 -7.54
CA SER A 230 22.63 -10.29 -6.58
C SER A 230 22.20 -9.82 -5.19
N TYR A 231 21.76 -10.77 -4.39
CA TYR A 231 21.18 -10.51 -3.06
C TYR A 231 21.73 -11.55 -2.07
N ASP A 232 21.76 -11.17 -0.80
CA ASP A 232 22.05 -12.12 0.28
C ASP A 232 20.79 -12.89 0.72
N ASN A 233 20.95 -13.72 1.76
CA ASN A 233 19.85 -14.53 2.29
C ASN A 233 18.74 -13.71 2.96
N LEU A 234 19.01 -12.44 3.32
CA LEU A 234 18.02 -11.49 3.83
C LEU A 234 17.38 -10.65 2.72
N ASN A 235 17.63 -11.01 1.44
CA ASN A 235 17.18 -10.28 0.25
C ASN A 235 17.72 -8.84 0.15
N ARG A 236 18.86 -8.51 0.78
CA ARG A 236 19.52 -7.22 0.61
C ARG A 236 20.37 -7.22 -0.65
N LEU A 237 20.38 -6.11 -1.39
CA LEU A 237 21.13 -5.97 -2.62
C LEU A 237 22.65 -5.98 -2.37
N THR A 238 23.36 -7.00 -2.82
CA THR A 238 24.81 -7.16 -2.61
C THR A 238 25.64 -6.86 -3.85
N SER A 239 25.06 -6.95 -5.05
CA SER A 239 25.75 -6.59 -6.29
C SER A 239 24.81 -5.91 -7.28
N TYR A 240 25.31 -4.86 -7.94
CA TYR A 240 24.62 -4.09 -8.97
C TYR A 240 25.62 -3.54 -9.98
N LYS A 241 25.43 -3.81 -11.25
CA LYS A 241 26.33 -3.40 -12.35
C LYS A 241 27.83 -3.76 -12.07
N GLY A 242 28.09 -4.93 -11.46
CA GLY A 242 29.45 -5.35 -11.09
C GLY A 242 30.04 -4.66 -9.84
N LEU A 243 29.32 -3.74 -9.23
CA LEU A 243 29.70 -3.08 -7.98
C LEU A 243 29.12 -3.86 -6.80
N MET A 244 29.77 -3.76 -5.63
CA MET A 244 29.39 -4.51 -4.43
C MET A 244 28.87 -3.59 -3.33
N ALA A 245 27.91 -4.09 -2.55
CA ALA A 245 27.49 -3.51 -1.28
C ALA A 245 27.64 -4.53 -0.16
N THR A 246 28.14 -4.10 1.00
CA THR A 246 28.28 -4.95 2.19
C THR A 246 27.54 -4.38 3.39
N TYR A 247 27.15 -5.24 4.30
CA TYR A 247 26.30 -4.90 5.43
C TYR A 247 26.82 -5.50 6.74
N ASP A 248 26.56 -4.79 7.85
CA ASP A 248 26.72 -5.37 9.18
C ASP A 248 25.50 -6.24 9.57
N ALA A 249 25.58 -6.88 10.73
CA ALA A 249 24.51 -7.71 11.27
C ALA A 249 23.22 -6.92 11.60
N LYS A 250 23.29 -5.58 11.73
CA LYS A 250 22.16 -4.69 11.97
C LYS A 250 21.51 -4.18 10.68
N GLY A 251 22.04 -4.59 9.52
CA GLY A 251 21.59 -4.12 8.20
C GLY A 251 22.08 -2.73 7.83
N ASN A 252 23.12 -2.21 8.50
CA ASN A 252 23.77 -0.98 8.06
C ASN A 252 24.68 -1.27 6.86
N ILE A 253 24.67 -0.41 5.85
CA ILE A 253 25.56 -0.50 4.70
C ILE A 253 26.99 -0.14 5.17
N LEU A 254 27.94 -1.04 5.03
CA LEU A 254 29.36 -0.80 5.38
C LEU A 254 30.14 -0.25 4.20
N THR A 255 29.87 -0.74 3.00
CA THR A 255 30.49 -0.27 1.76
C THR A 255 29.51 -0.23 0.62
N LYS A 256 29.71 0.72 -0.30
CA LYS A 256 29.02 0.81 -1.60
C LYS A 256 30.06 1.04 -2.69
N GLY A 257 30.09 0.18 -3.72
CA GLY A 257 31.10 0.22 -4.76
C GLY A 257 31.02 1.45 -5.67
N ASP A 258 29.84 2.02 -5.85
CA ASP A 258 29.62 3.23 -6.66
C ASP A 258 30.20 4.50 -6.04
N VAL A 259 30.44 4.48 -4.72
CA VAL A 259 31.03 5.61 -3.99
C VAL A 259 32.44 5.34 -3.50
N SER A 260 32.95 4.10 -3.67
CA SER A 260 34.30 3.67 -3.28
C SER A 260 34.67 4.06 -1.84
N GLY A 261 33.70 3.93 -0.91
CA GLY A 261 33.85 4.39 0.45
C GLY A 261 33.38 3.39 1.50
N THR A 262 33.73 3.66 2.75
CA THR A 262 33.29 2.94 3.93
C THR A 262 32.43 3.83 4.82
N PHE A 263 31.44 3.25 5.48
CA PHE A 263 30.55 3.94 6.38
C PHE A 263 30.70 3.40 7.81
N ALA A 264 30.89 4.29 8.78
CA ALA A 264 30.92 3.96 10.20
C ALA A 264 29.65 4.40 10.91
N TYR A 265 29.29 3.65 11.96
CA TYR A 265 28.08 3.86 12.73
C TYR A 265 28.38 4.02 14.20
N ASN A 266 27.65 4.89 14.88
CA ASN A 266 27.81 5.08 16.33
C ASN A 266 27.23 3.87 17.07
N THR A 267 28.10 3.13 17.75
CA THR A 267 27.73 1.92 18.51
C THR A 267 27.11 2.22 19.87
N SER A 268 27.30 3.44 20.41
CA SER A 268 26.84 3.87 21.74
C SER A 268 25.77 4.94 21.66
N GLY A 269 24.54 4.68 21.33
CA GLY A 269 23.46 5.67 21.29
C GLY A 269 22.54 5.52 20.09
N LYS A 270 22.99 5.91 18.91
CA LYS A 270 22.20 5.81 17.67
C LYS A 270 22.85 4.82 16.69
N PRO A 271 22.73 3.52 16.91
CA PRO A 271 23.51 2.48 16.23
C PRO A 271 23.17 2.30 14.75
N TYR A 272 22.13 2.95 14.25
CA TYR A 272 21.74 2.95 12.86
C TYR A 272 22.07 4.28 12.15
N ALA A 273 22.46 5.33 12.87
CA ALA A 273 22.86 6.59 12.27
C ALA A 273 24.34 6.53 11.84
N ILE A 274 24.64 6.99 10.62
CA ILE A 274 26.02 7.16 10.16
C ILE A 274 26.73 8.17 11.07
N SER A 275 27.91 7.81 11.55
CA SER A 275 28.77 8.70 12.34
C SER A 275 29.89 9.32 11.50
N SER A 276 30.37 8.60 10.50
CA SER A 276 31.36 9.09 9.53
C SER A 276 31.35 8.29 8.25
N SER A 277 31.85 8.86 7.19
CA SER A 277 32.05 8.20 5.89
C SER A 277 33.42 8.57 5.30
N SER A 278 34.05 7.60 4.64
CA SER A 278 35.19 7.85 3.76
C SER A 278 34.76 7.59 2.33
N VAL A 279 34.26 8.61 1.64
CA VAL A 279 33.80 8.53 0.25
C VAL A 279 34.86 9.17 -0.64
N ALA A 280 35.07 8.59 -1.84
CA ALA A 280 36.04 9.13 -2.80
C ALA A 280 35.70 10.59 -3.18
N ASN A 281 36.73 11.40 -3.37
CA ASN A 281 36.60 12.78 -3.77
C ASN A 281 35.77 12.93 -5.04
N GLY A 282 34.87 13.95 -5.07
CA GLY A 282 34.02 14.28 -6.21
C GLY A 282 32.71 13.47 -6.29
N ILE A 283 32.46 12.53 -5.36
CA ILE A 283 31.20 11.78 -5.28
C ILE A 283 30.20 12.46 -4.34
N MET A 284 30.70 13.02 -3.26
CA MET A 284 29.93 13.87 -2.33
C MET A 284 30.70 15.18 -2.13
N SER A 285 29.98 16.26 -1.82
CA SER A 285 30.65 17.50 -1.41
C SER A 285 31.45 17.27 -0.13
N SER A 286 32.64 17.83 -0.05
CA SER A 286 33.47 17.84 1.16
C SER A 286 32.97 18.80 2.24
N ALA A 287 32.05 19.70 1.89
CA ALA A 287 31.47 20.65 2.82
C ALA A 287 30.47 19.99 3.75
N THR A 288 30.47 20.45 5.00
CA THR A 288 29.53 19.98 6.01
C THR A 288 28.09 20.30 5.58
N GLN A 289 27.26 19.26 5.53
CA GLN A 289 25.82 19.40 5.33
C GLN A 289 25.12 19.46 6.70
N VAL A 290 24.36 20.53 6.95
CA VAL A 290 23.57 20.69 8.17
C VAL A 290 22.10 20.66 7.85
N ILE A 291 21.36 19.77 8.52
CA ILE A 291 19.91 19.60 8.36
C ILE A 291 19.23 19.84 9.69
N SER A 292 18.27 20.75 9.71
CA SER A 292 17.36 20.93 10.84
C SER A 292 16.00 20.29 10.56
N TYR A 293 15.29 19.92 11.63
CA TYR A 293 14.00 19.24 11.53
C TYR A 293 12.94 19.96 12.37
N THR A 294 11.69 19.88 11.90
CA THR A 294 10.50 20.36 12.60
C THR A 294 10.20 19.50 13.84
N SER A 295 9.26 19.95 14.67
CA SER A 295 8.76 19.17 15.81
C SER A 295 8.09 17.85 15.37
N PHE A 296 7.51 17.83 14.18
CA PHE A 296 6.89 16.66 13.53
C PHE A 296 7.86 15.90 12.59
N LYS A 297 9.18 16.08 12.79
CA LYS A 297 10.29 15.28 12.22
C LYS A 297 10.50 15.45 10.71
N ARG A 298 9.88 16.42 10.05
CA ARG A 298 10.14 16.73 8.65
C ARG A 298 11.32 17.70 8.50
N PRO A 299 12.04 17.71 7.35
CA PRO A 299 13.12 18.68 7.10
C PRO A 299 12.61 20.12 7.26
N ASN A 300 13.33 20.95 8.02
CA ASN A 300 13.04 22.37 8.18
C ASN A 300 13.94 23.24 7.32
N ALA A 301 15.25 22.95 7.37
CA ALA A 301 16.23 23.60 6.49
C ALA A 301 17.43 22.69 6.22
N ILE A 302 18.09 22.92 5.08
CA ILE A 302 19.36 22.28 4.68
C ILE A 302 20.34 23.39 4.35
N THR A 303 21.57 23.29 4.85
CA THR A 303 22.67 24.23 4.53
C THR A 303 23.90 23.43 4.09
N GLN A 304 24.48 23.77 2.95
CA GLN A 304 25.72 23.18 2.42
C GLN A 304 26.34 24.08 1.34
N ASP A 305 27.63 24.29 1.34
CA ASP A 305 28.38 25.06 0.30
C ASP A 305 27.76 26.44 -0.01
N GLY A 306 27.27 27.15 1.00
CA GLY A 306 26.60 28.43 0.84
C GLY A 306 25.17 28.32 0.25
N ASN A 307 24.72 27.12 -0.14
CA ASN A 307 23.33 26.86 -0.50
C ASN A 307 22.50 26.68 0.77
N VAL A 308 21.30 27.22 0.78
CA VAL A 308 20.31 27.06 1.85
C VAL A 308 18.97 26.68 1.22
N ALA A 309 18.39 25.56 1.65
CA ALA A 309 16.98 25.24 1.38
C ALA A 309 16.17 25.41 2.66
N SER A 310 14.99 26.01 2.58
CA SER A 310 14.03 26.12 3.68
C SER A 310 12.66 25.63 3.23
N PHE A 311 11.89 25.05 4.17
CA PHE A 311 10.62 24.40 3.89
C PHE A 311 9.50 24.99 4.74
N THR A 312 8.32 25.16 4.14
CA THR A 312 7.10 25.58 4.85
C THR A 312 6.04 24.50 4.68
N TYR A 313 5.30 24.24 5.73
CA TYR A 313 4.30 23.19 5.81
C TYR A 313 2.90 23.74 6.08
N ASN A 314 1.86 23.05 5.60
CA ASN A 314 0.47 23.36 5.92
C ASN A 314 0.02 22.72 7.25
N GLY A 315 -1.22 22.93 7.63
CA GLY A 315 -1.82 22.39 8.85
C GLY A 315 -1.82 20.86 8.93
N ASN A 316 -1.77 20.16 7.80
CA ASN A 316 -1.65 18.70 7.72
C ASN A 316 -0.18 18.25 7.64
N GLN A 317 0.77 19.13 7.97
CA GLN A 317 2.21 18.86 7.94
C GLN A 317 2.73 18.45 6.54
N GLN A 318 2.01 18.78 5.47
CA GLN A 318 2.45 18.60 4.10
C GLN A 318 3.21 19.83 3.65
N ARG A 319 4.28 19.62 2.85
CA ARG A 319 5.10 20.68 2.33
C ARG A 319 4.34 21.49 1.29
N VAL A 320 4.25 22.80 1.49
CA VAL A 320 3.59 23.72 0.57
C VAL A 320 4.53 24.71 -0.10
N LYS A 321 5.74 24.91 0.47
CA LYS A 321 6.74 25.80 -0.12
C LYS A 321 8.15 25.33 0.19
N MET A 322 9.04 25.46 -0.78
CA MET A 322 10.49 25.35 -0.63
C MET A 322 11.14 26.58 -1.23
N GLN A 323 12.15 27.10 -0.56
CA GLN A 323 13.02 28.15 -1.11
C GLN A 323 14.45 27.64 -1.12
N VAL A 324 15.15 27.82 -2.22
CA VAL A 324 16.58 27.54 -2.37
C VAL A 324 17.29 28.84 -2.68
N ALA A 325 18.34 29.15 -1.93
CA ALA A 325 19.18 30.32 -2.11
C ALA A 325 20.67 29.95 -2.05
N LYS A 326 21.53 30.73 -2.68
CA LYS A 326 22.99 30.62 -2.58
C LYS A 326 23.61 31.99 -2.29
N GLY A 327 24.42 32.09 -1.24
CA GLY A 327 25.03 33.34 -0.82
C GLY A 327 24.00 34.46 -0.58
N GLY A 328 22.77 34.09 -0.11
CA GLY A 328 21.67 35.04 0.08
C GLY A 328 20.82 35.32 -1.16
N SER A 329 21.29 34.97 -2.37
CA SER A 329 20.55 35.17 -3.61
C SER A 329 19.57 33.99 -3.85
N ARG A 330 18.30 34.31 -4.10
CA ARG A 330 17.27 33.29 -4.41
C ARG A 330 17.57 32.60 -5.73
N LEU A 331 17.61 31.26 -5.71
CA LEU A 331 17.72 30.43 -6.90
C LEU A 331 16.34 29.91 -7.34
N LEU A 332 15.53 29.44 -6.39
CA LEU A 332 14.23 28.83 -6.64
C LEU A 332 13.28 29.06 -5.47
N THR A 333 12.04 29.43 -5.76
CA THR A 333 10.92 29.20 -4.84
C THR A 333 9.96 28.25 -5.53
N ARG A 334 9.64 27.12 -4.88
CA ARG A 334 8.67 26.13 -5.37
C ARG A 334 7.51 26.03 -4.41
N TYR A 335 6.29 26.12 -4.95
CA TYR A 335 5.04 25.87 -4.25
C TYR A 335 4.50 24.49 -4.67
N TYR A 336 3.87 23.79 -3.71
CA TYR A 336 3.28 22.47 -3.90
C TYR A 336 1.81 22.55 -3.48
N LEU A 337 0.91 22.13 -4.34
CA LEU A 337 -0.54 22.29 -4.14
C LEU A 337 -1.27 21.05 -4.64
N GLY A 338 -2.14 20.52 -3.81
CA GLY A 338 -3.06 19.42 -4.13
C GLY A 338 -2.38 18.14 -4.61
N ASP A 339 -1.12 17.90 -4.23
CA ASP A 339 -0.29 16.76 -4.63
C ASP A 339 -0.10 16.59 -6.16
N CYS A 340 -0.51 17.57 -6.96
CA CYS A 340 -0.44 17.49 -8.43
C CYS A 340 -0.06 18.82 -9.13
N TYR A 341 0.06 19.92 -8.41
CA TYR A 341 0.38 21.22 -9.01
C TYR A 341 1.60 21.85 -8.34
N GLU A 342 2.56 22.25 -9.15
CA GLU A 342 3.78 22.93 -8.71
C GLU A 342 3.96 24.25 -9.44
N ILE A 343 4.43 25.28 -8.72
CA ILE A 343 4.82 26.58 -9.27
C ILE A 343 6.27 26.83 -8.89
N ASP A 344 7.13 26.90 -9.87
CA ASP A 344 8.53 27.29 -9.70
C ASP A 344 8.69 28.78 -10.05
N GLU A 345 9.22 29.56 -9.14
CA GLU A 345 9.62 30.93 -9.34
C GLU A 345 11.15 31.04 -9.29
N THR A 346 11.77 31.44 -10.37
CA THR A 346 13.23 31.63 -10.49
C THR A 346 13.55 33.04 -10.96
N PRO A 347 14.79 33.51 -10.85
CA PRO A 347 15.20 34.81 -11.44
C PRO A 347 14.98 34.89 -12.95
N SER A 348 14.98 33.76 -13.67
CA SER A 348 14.78 33.69 -15.13
C SER A 348 13.31 33.57 -15.54
N GLY A 349 12.37 33.47 -14.59
CA GLY A 349 10.93 33.35 -14.86
C GLY A 349 10.25 32.23 -14.10
N ASN A 350 8.95 32.13 -14.32
CA ASN A 350 8.11 31.17 -13.64
C ASN A 350 7.83 29.95 -14.52
N LYS A 351 7.68 28.76 -13.87
CA LYS A 351 7.23 27.54 -14.51
C LYS A 351 6.13 26.93 -13.66
N GLU A 352 5.00 26.64 -14.28
CA GLU A 352 3.87 25.93 -13.64
C GLU A 352 3.79 24.52 -14.21
N LYS A 353 3.50 23.53 -13.36
CA LYS A 353 3.40 22.11 -13.71
C LYS A 353 2.14 21.53 -13.09
N LEU A 354 1.22 21.00 -13.91
CA LEU A 354 0.04 20.27 -13.46
C LEU A 354 0.14 18.81 -13.92
N TYR A 355 0.30 17.91 -12.98
CA TYR A 355 0.41 16.47 -13.19
C TYR A 355 -0.97 15.85 -13.34
N LEU A 356 -1.15 14.99 -14.34
CA LEU A 356 -2.43 14.51 -14.83
C LEU A 356 -2.39 13.02 -15.18
N ALA A 357 -3.55 12.42 -15.38
CA ALA A 357 -3.72 10.99 -15.67
C ALA A 357 -2.97 10.11 -14.67
N GLY A 358 -3.19 10.41 -13.44
CA GLY A 358 -2.69 9.81 -12.23
C GLY A 358 -3.28 10.60 -11.08
N GLU A 359 -3.03 10.19 -9.87
CA GLU A 359 -3.64 10.79 -8.69
C GLU A 359 -2.74 11.86 -8.05
N ASN A 360 -1.44 11.71 -8.27
CA ASN A 360 -0.43 12.60 -7.71
C ASN A 360 0.83 12.65 -8.59
N TYR A 361 1.89 13.30 -8.10
CA TYR A 361 3.18 13.42 -8.79
C TYR A 361 3.84 12.06 -9.12
N TYR A 362 3.57 10.99 -8.33
CA TYR A 362 4.32 9.72 -8.38
C TYR A 362 3.80 8.78 -9.46
N ASP A 363 2.53 8.85 -9.80
CA ASP A 363 1.88 7.95 -10.76
C ASP A 363 1.41 8.66 -12.04
N ALA A 364 1.34 10.01 -12.05
CA ALA A 364 0.94 10.79 -13.22
C ALA A 364 1.67 10.34 -14.48
N SER A 365 0.90 10.08 -15.53
CA SER A 365 1.43 9.66 -16.83
C SER A 365 1.53 10.80 -17.85
N ALA A 366 0.97 11.97 -17.51
CA ALA A 366 1.00 13.19 -18.30
C ALA A 366 1.22 14.42 -17.41
N VAL A 367 1.71 15.51 -17.96
CA VAL A 367 1.91 16.78 -17.28
C VAL A 367 1.68 17.94 -18.23
N LEU A 368 0.90 18.93 -17.81
CA LEU A 368 0.85 20.24 -18.46
C LEU A 368 1.93 21.12 -17.85
N VAL A 369 2.76 21.72 -18.69
CA VAL A 369 3.82 22.65 -18.29
C VAL A 369 3.61 23.98 -18.97
N LYS A 370 3.61 25.05 -18.16
CA LYS A 370 3.61 26.43 -18.62
C LYS A 370 4.91 27.08 -18.17
N ASP A 371 5.71 27.48 -19.10
CA ASP A 371 6.95 28.21 -18.88
C ASP A 371 6.74 29.74 -19.04
N HIS A 372 7.83 30.52 -19.06
CA HIS A 372 7.82 31.95 -19.27
C HIS A 372 7.16 32.38 -20.59
N THR A 373 6.93 31.48 -21.56
CA THR A 373 6.22 31.77 -22.82
C THR A 373 4.69 31.88 -22.63
N ASN A 374 4.19 31.66 -21.43
CA ASN A 374 2.79 31.76 -21.02
C ASN A 374 1.80 30.82 -21.74
N SER A 375 2.28 29.80 -22.43
CA SER A 375 1.42 28.77 -23.05
C SER A 375 1.58 27.42 -22.38
N TRP A 376 0.48 26.75 -22.12
CA TRP A 376 0.46 25.37 -21.62
C TRP A 376 0.86 24.40 -22.72
N LYS A 377 1.80 23.50 -22.42
CA LYS A 377 2.25 22.42 -23.30
C LYS A 377 2.03 21.09 -22.61
N LEU A 378 1.49 20.13 -23.32
CA LEU A 378 1.28 18.77 -22.83
C LEU A 378 2.55 17.94 -23.07
N TYR A 379 3.00 17.25 -22.01
CA TYR A 379 4.05 16.25 -22.08
C TYR A 379 3.55 14.95 -21.48
N TYR A 380 4.08 13.83 -21.96
CA TYR A 380 3.87 12.51 -21.41
C TYR A 380 5.10 12.07 -20.64
N ILE A 381 4.87 11.37 -19.52
CA ILE A 381 5.92 10.91 -18.61
C ILE A 381 6.16 9.41 -18.84
N GLY A 382 7.38 9.05 -19.26
CA GLY A 382 7.86 7.67 -19.28
C GLY A 382 8.46 7.31 -17.93
N ARG A 383 8.06 6.15 -17.36
CA ARG A 383 8.53 5.67 -16.06
C ARG A 383 9.08 4.27 -16.17
N ASP A 384 10.09 3.94 -15.34
CA ASP A 384 10.47 2.56 -15.09
C ASP A 384 9.45 1.86 -14.16
N TYR A 385 9.68 0.58 -13.83
CA TYR A 385 8.77 -0.18 -12.97
C TYR A 385 8.77 0.27 -11.49
N LEU A 386 9.81 1.02 -11.06
CA LEU A 386 9.89 1.64 -9.73
C LEU A 386 9.20 3.02 -9.68
N GLY A 387 8.61 3.49 -10.79
CA GLY A 387 8.03 4.81 -10.88
C GLY A 387 9.02 5.94 -11.20
N SER A 388 10.32 5.64 -11.38
CA SER A 388 11.32 6.67 -11.74
C SER A 388 10.98 7.30 -13.10
N ILE A 389 11.06 8.62 -13.18
CA ILE A 389 10.85 9.35 -14.44
C ILE A 389 12.10 9.18 -15.30
N THR A 390 11.97 8.39 -16.36
CA THR A 390 13.08 8.10 -17.28
C THR A 390 13.02 8.89 -18.57
N ASP A 391 11.81 9.26 -19.01
CA ASP A 391 11.61 9.94 -20.26
C ASP A 391 10.53 11.02 -20.16
N ILE A 392 10.76 12.16 -20.78
CA ILE A 392 9.76 13.18 -21.05
C ILE A 392 9.52 13.19 -22.55
N ILE A 393 8.26 13.09 -22.95
CA ILE A 393 7.85 12.96 -24.35
C ILE A 393 6.87 14.06 -24.68
N THR A 394 7.06 14.76 -25.77
CA THR A 394 6.15 15.83 -26.24
C THR A 394 4.79 15.25 -26.65
N GLU A 395 3.78 16.09 -26.73
CA GLU A 395 2.46 15.74 -27.27
C GLU A 395 2.53 15.14 -28.68
N ALA A 396 3.48 15.61 -29.50
CA ALA A 396 3.72 15.07 -30.85
C ALA A 396 4.34 13.67 -30.88
N GLY A 397 4.70 13.11 -29.70
CA GLY A 397 5.32 11.79 -29.62
C GLY A 397 6.81 11.80 -29.96
N THR A 398 7.52 12.88 -29.65
CA THR A 398 9.00 12.98 -29.76
C THR A 398 9.63 13.06 -28.38
N LYS A 399 10.80 12.44 -28.21
CA LYS A 399 11.53 12.48 -26.95
C LYS A 399 12.05 13.90 -26.67
N TYR A 400 11.71 14.46 -25.53
CA TYR A 400 12.17 15.79 -25.08
C TYR A 400 13.39 15.67 -24.15
N ALA A 401 13.36 14.72 -23.20
CA ALA A 401 14.46 14.46 -22.29
C ALA A 401 14.49 12.99 -21.88
N SER A 402 15.65 12.48 -21.49
CA SER A 402 15.84 11.14 -20.94
C SER A 402 16.79 11.19 -19.76
N TYR A 403 16.48 10.35 -18.75
CA TYR A 403 17.23 10.24 -17.52
C TYR A 403 17.48 8.77 -17.16
N ASN A 404 18.53 8.53 -16.41
CA ASN A 404 18.83 7.20 -15.89
C ASN A 404 19.29 7.28 -14.44
N PHE A 405 18.88 6.27 -13.65
CA PHE A 405 19.24 6.14 -12.24
C PHE A 405 19.78 4.73 -11.97
N ASP A 406 20.73 4.64 -11.06
CA ASP A 406 21.20 3.35 -10.57
C ASP A 406 20.16 2.70 -9.62
N ALA A 407 20.52 1.58 -9.01
CA ALA A 407 19.66 0.88 -8.06
C ALA A 407 19.31 1.71 -6.82
N TRP A 408 20.16 2.66 -6.45
CA TRP A 408 20.03 3.50 -5.26
C TRP A 408 19.57 4.94 -5.56
N GLY A 409 19.29 5.25 -6.83
CA GLY A 409 18.79 6.55 -7.22
C GLY A 409 19.85 7.59 -7.60
N ARG A 410 21.12 7.22 -7.67
CA ARG A 410 22.15 8.12 -8.22
C ARG A 410 21.95 8.31 -9.71
N GLN A 411 22.04 9.58 -10.14
CA GLN A 411 21.89 9.93 -11.56
C GLN A 411 23.08 9.42 -12.38
N ARG A 412 22.77 8.88 -13.55
CA ARG A 412 23.74 8.43 -14.56
C ARG A 412 23.42 9.06 -15.91
N ASN A 413 24.39 9.08 -16.79
CA ASN A 413 24.16 9.43 -18.18
C ASN A 413 23.12 8.47 -18.80
N SER A 414 22.12 9.01 -19.47
CA SER A 414 20.99 8.23 -19.99
C SER A 414 21.35 7.25 -21.12
N SER A 415 22.47 7.50 -21.82
CA SER A 415 22.90 6.67 -22.96
C SER A 415 23.98 5.63 -22.57
N SER A 416 24.97 6.04 -21.76
CA SER A 416 26.10 5.18 -21.39
C SER A 416 25.96 4.51 -20.02
N HIS A 417 24.98 4.96 -19.20
CA HIS A 417 24.80 4.53 -17.81
C HIS A 417 26.05 4.73 -16.93
N VAL A 418 26.93 5.67 -17.30
CA VAL A 418 28.09 6.07 -16.50
C VAL A 418 27.61 7.06 -15.43
N TYR A 419 28.15 6.95 -14.21
CA TYR A 419 27.83 7.86 -13.12
C TYR A 419 28.24 9.29 -13.45
N ILE A 420 27.38 10.22 -13.12
CA ILE A 420 27.62 11.65 -13.25
C ILE A 420 28.26 12.11 -11.94
N PRO A 421 29.39 12.87 -11.98
CA PRO A 421 29.99 13.44 -10.78
C PRO A 421 29.02 14.34 -10.01
N SER A 422 29.17 14.41 -8.70
CA SER A 422 28.37 15.29 -7.85
C SER A 422 28.50 16.75 -8.27
N GLY A 423 27.39 17.46 -8.34
CA GLY A 423 27.31 18.86 -8.79
C GLY A 423 27.31 19.04 -10.32
N GLN A 424 27.44 17.94 -11.08
CA GLN A 424 27.34 17.94 -12.55
C GLN A 424 26.08 17.20 -13.04
N GLU A 425 25.18 16.83 -12.13
CA GLU A 425 23.94 16.13 -12.46
C GLU A 425 23.11 16.95 -13.45
N VAL A 426 22.52 16.24 -14.43
CA VAL A 426 21.63 16.86 -15.40
C VAL A 426 20.39 17.37 -14.68
N GLU A 427 20.00 18.59 -14.99
CA GLU A 427 18.77 19.15 -14.46
C GLU A 427 17.55 18.38 -14.96
N LEU A 428 16.71 17.95 -14.03
CA LEU A 428 15.50 17.22 -14.36
C LEU A 428 14.42 18.23 -14.77
N PHE A 429 13.85 18.08 -15.95
CA PHE A 429 12.85 19.00 -16.52
C PHE A 429 11.68 19.30 -15.57
N LEU A 430 11.25 18.29 -14.82
CA LEU A 430 10.18 18.41 -13.83
C LEU A 430 10.73 18.63 -12.40
N GLY A 431 12.06 18.55 -12.20
CA GLY A 431 12.67 18.53 -10.87
C GLY A 431 12.49 17.20 -10.14
N ARG A 432 11.82 16.23 -10.76
CA ARG A 432 11.52 14.90 -10.21
C ARG A 432 12.16 13.80 -11.06
N GLY A 433 12.62 12.72 -10.41
CA GLY A 433 13.36 11.66 -11.08
C GLY A 433 13.14 10.27 -10.44
N TYR A 434 14.10 9.82 -9.63
CA TYR A 434 14.09 8.50 -8.99
C TYR A 434 12.81 8.26 -8.19
N SER A 435 12.09 7.17 -8.50
CA SER A 435 10.78 6.81 -7.93
C SER A 435 9.78 7.98 -7.90
N GLY A 436 9.87 8.93 -8.88
CA GLY A 436 9.00 10.10 -8.96
C GLY A 436 9.31 11.23 -7.96
N HIS A 437 10.31 11.05 -7.11
CA HIS A 437 10.68 12.02 -6.08
C HIS A 437 11.42 13.24 -6.61
N GLU A 438 11.35 14.32 -5.83
CA GLU A 438 12.05 15.56 -6.09
C GLU A 438 13.54 15.42 -5.78
N HIS A 439 14.38 15.82 -6.72
CA HIS A 439 15.84 15.91 -6.55
C HIS A 439 16.24 17.31 -6.09
N LEU A 440 16.97 17.37 -5.00
CA LEU A 440 17.60 18.60 -4.48
C LEU A 440 19.07 18.62 -4.95
N LYS A 441 19.25 19.00 -6.19
CA LYS A 441 20.53 18.95 -6.90
C LYS A 441 21.67 19.65 -6.15
N GLU A 442 21.39 20.82 -5.55
CA GLU A 442 22.36 21.63 -4.81
C GLU A 442 22.92 20.92 -3.57
N PHE A 443 22.24 19.85 -3.12
CA PHE A 443 22.59 19.11 -1.90
C PHE A 443 22.90 17.63 -2.16
N GLY A 444 22.76 17.15 -3.39
CA GLY A 444 22.92 15.74 -3.75
C GLY A 444 21.87 14.81 -3.10
N LEU A 445 20.71 15.35 -2.73
CA LEU A 445 19.67 14.65 -2.00
C LEU A 445 18.41 14.42 -2.83
N VAL A 446 17.64 13.43 -2.46
CA VAL A 446 16.27 13.19 -2.93
C VAL A 446 15.31 13.45 -1.79
N ASN A 447 14.34 14.33 -2.00
CA ASN A 447 13.30 14.63 -1.02
C ASN A 447 12.11 13.71 -1.25
N MET A 448 11.94 12.74 -0.38
CA MET A 448 10.83 11.78 -0.39
C MET A 448 9.68 12.24 0.52
N ASN A 449 9.39 13.56 0.55
CA ASN A 449 8.39 14.23 1.40
C ASN A 449 8.71 14.18 2.90
N ALA A 450 8.47 13.06 3.56
CA ALA A 450 8.67 12.96 5.00
C ALA A 450 10.13 12.94 5.38
N ARG A 451 10.98 12.35 4.56
CA ARG A 451 12.40 12.17 4.85
C ARG A 451 13.27 12.57 3.66
N LEU A 452 14.48 13.04 3.98
CA LEU A 452 15.53 13.23 2.98
C LEU A 452 16.27 11.90 2.80
N TYR A 453 16.47 11.52 1.56
CA TYR A 453 17.22 10.34 1.15
C TYR A 453 18.52 10.76 0.47
N ASP A 454 19.62 10.15 0.86
CA ASP A 454 20.92 10.33 0.22
C ASP A 454 21.23 9.10 -0.65
N PRO A 455 21.20 9.22 -1.99
CA PRO A 455 21.45 8.10 -2.90
C PRO A 455 22.92 7.62 -2.88
N ALA A 456 23.89 8.49 -2.51
CA ALA A 456 25.28 8.10 -2.34
C ALA A 456 25.47 7.22 -1.09
N LEU A 457 24.78 7.56 -0.01
CA LEU A 457 24.75 6.74 1.21
C LEU A 457 23.81 5.55 1.12
N GLY A 458 22.82 5.58 0.23
CA GLY A 458 21.77 4.55 0.08
C GLY A 458 20.80 4.52 1.27
N ARG A 459 20.58 5.63 1.98
CA ARG A 459 19.80 5.69 3.22
C ARG A 459 19.09 7.00 3.44
N PHE A 460 18.07 6.95 4.29
CA PHE A 460 17.44 8.14 4.85
C PHE A 460 18.37 8.83 5.88
N LEU A 461 18.24 10.15 5.99
CA LEU A 461 18.99 10.98 6.93
C LEU A 461 18.26 11.19 8.27
N ALA A 462 17.01 10.73 8.36
CA ALA A 462 16.21 10.70 9.57
C ALA A 462 15.58 9.30 9.77
N PRO A 463 15.32 8.87 11.02
CA PRO A 463 14.68 7.58 11.26
C PRO A 463 13.21 7.63 10.84
N ASP A 464 12.73 6.53 10.29
CA ASP A 464 11.29 6.32 10.02
C ASP A 464 10.48 6.56 11.31
N PRO A 465 9.37 7.30 11.29
CA PRO A 465 8.50 7.44 12.44
C PRO A 465 7.87 6.11 12.88
N PHE A 466 7.78 5.12 11.97
CA PHE A 466 7.11 3.84 12.20
C PHE A 466 8.05 2.65 12.04
N VAL A 467 7.77 1.56 12.78
CA VAL A 467 8.26 0.22 12.49
C VAL A 467 7.11 -0.50 11.79
N GLN A 468 7.15 -0.54 10.46
CA GLN A 468 6.01 -1.00 9.63
C GLN A 468 5.80 -2.52 9.71
N MET A 469 6.89 -3.27 9.87
CA MET A 469 6.90 -4.74 9.94
C MET A 469 7.64 -5.20 11.18
N PRO A 470 7.00 -5.20 12.36
CA PRO A 470 7.67 -5.55 13.62
C PRO A 470 8.16 -7.00 13.68
N ASP A 471 7.58 -7.90 12.88
CA ASP A 471 8.03 -9.29 12.76
C ASP A 471 9.30 -9.46 11.91
N LEU A 472 9.72 -8.41 11.20
CA LEU A 472 10.90 -8.40 10.36
C LEU A 472 12.03 -7.59 11.00
N SER A 473 13.07 -8.28 11.46
CA SER A 473 14.20 -7.65 12.19
C SER A 473 14.89 -6.53 11.39
N GLN A 474 14.89 -6.59 10.08
CA GLN A 474 15.44 -5.56 9.18
C GLN A 474 14.68 -4.23 9.27
N ASN A 475 13.38 -4.24 9.56
CA ASN A 475 12.56 -3.04 9.66
C ASN A 475 12.89 -2.18 10.89
N PHE A 476 13.63 -2.73 11.86
CA PHE A 476 14.15 -1.96 13.00
C PHE A 476 15.33 -1.04 12.64
N ASN A 477 15.95 -1.22 11.46
CA ASN A 477 16.87 -0.23 10.91
C ASN A 477 16.08 0.86 10.19
N ARG A 478 15.52 1.79 10.94
CA ARG A 478 14.62 2.84 10.47
C ARG A 478 15.27 3.92 9.58
N TYR A 479 16.58 3.81 9.34
CA TYR A 479 17.32 4.64 8.37
C TYR A 479 17.49 3.93 7.00
N SER A 480 17.26 2.61 6.93
CA SER A 480 17.41 1.89 5.66
C SER A 480 16.34 2.30 4.66
N TYR A 481 16.74 2.54 3.42
CA TYR A 481 15.82 2.68 2.31
C TYR A 481 15.39 1.30 1.82
N ALA A 482 14.09 1.11 1.67
CA ALA A 482 13.51 -0.11 1.06
C ALA A 482 14.07 -1.42 1.67
N MET A 483 14.40 -1.43 2.98
CA MET A 483 15.04 -2.58 3.66
C MET A 483 16.32 -3.08 2.99
N ASN A 484 17.11 -2.19 2.38
CA ASN A 484 18.27 -2.47 1.54
C ASN A 484 17.98 -3.29 0.26
N ASN A 485 16.74 -3.28 -0.22
CA ASN A 485 16.33 -3.86 -1.50
C ASN A 485 15.55 -2.84 -2.35
N PRO A 486 16.23 -1.80 -2.86
CA PRO A 486 15.61 -0.68 -3.58
C PRO A 486 15.07 -1.05 -4.95
N LEU A 487 15.31 -2.29 -5.41
CA LEU A 487 14.81 -2.81 -6.68
C LEU A 487 13.53 -3.65 -6.51
N ARG A 488 13.05 -3.83 -5.28
CA ARG A 488 11.82 -4.55 -4.96
C ARG A 488 10.78 -3.68 -4.28
N TYR A 489 11.24 -2.71 -3.50
CA TYR A 489 10.39 -1.86 -2.68
C TYR A 489 10.59 -0.41 -3.08
N VAL A 490 9.52 0.36 -2.99
CA VAL A 490 9.53 1.83 -3.11
C VAL A 490 8.93 2.44 -1.85
N ASP A 491 9.30 3.68 -1.59
CA ASP A 491 8.74 4.50 -0.52
C ASP A 491 8.23 5.79 -1.18
N GLU A 492 6.92 5.91 -1.38
CA GLU A 492 6.33 7.00 -2.16
C GLU A 492 6.18 8.30 -1.37
N ASP A 493 6.07 8.23 -0.06
CA ASP A 493 5.85 9.39 0.81
C ASP A 493 6.98 9.65 1.83
N GLY A 494 7.97 8.76 1.86
CA GLY A 494 9.06 8.80 2.81
C GLY A 494 8.68 8.31 4.22
N GLU A 495 7.55 7.66 4.38
CA GLU A 495 7.04 7.08 5.64
C GLU A 495 6.69 5.61 5.53
N PHE A 496 6.24 5.15 4.34
CA PHE A 496 5.78 3.78 4.15
C PHE A 496 6.46 3.09 2.98
N ILE A 497 7.01 1.91 3.26
CA ILE A 497 7.61 1.03 2.24
C ILE A 497 6.49 0.23 1.57
N HIS A 498 6.34 0.38 0.25
CA HIS A 498 5.40 -0.37 -0.56
C HIS A 498 6.10 -1.52 -1.29
N ILE A 499 5.49 -2.70 -1.26
CA ILE A 499 5.89 -3.83 -2.11
C ILE A 499 5.28 -3.58 -3.48
N ILE A 500 6.10 -3.55 -4.52
CA ILE A 500 5.64 -3.33 -5.90
C ILE A 500 4.64 -4.39 -6.37
N ILE A 501 4.58 -5.55 -5.69
CA ILE A 501 3.68 -6.65 -6.05
C ILE A 501 3.35 -7.52 -4.82
N GLY A 502 2.05 -7.79 -4.66
CA GLY A 502 1.51 -8.78 -3.74
C GLY A 502 0.69 -8.18 -2.60
N ALA A 503 -0.63 -8.23 -2.76
CA ALA A 503 -1.58 -7.74 -1.77
C ALA A 503 -1.42 -8.45 -0.41
N VAL A 504 -1.14 -7.71 0.63
CA VAL A 504 -1.29 -8.19 2.01
C VAL A 504 -2.80 -8.25 2.31
N ILE A 505 -3.27 -9.39 2.79
CA ILE A 505 -4.72 -9.68 2.99
C ILE A 505 -5.44 -8.56 3.78
N GLY A 506 -4.82 -8.01 4.82
CA GLY A 506 -5.42 -6.94 5.63
C GLY A 506 -5.56 -5.61 4.89
N GLY A 507 -4.56 -5.23 4.10
CA GLY A 507 -4.61 -4.02 3.28
C GLY A 507 -5.70 -4.08 2.23
N THR A 508 -5.81 -5.21 1.52
CA THR A 508 -6.85 -5.44 0.52
C THR A 508 -8.26 -5.36 1.13
N ALA A 509 -8.47 -5.93 2.31
CA ALA A 509 -9.77 -5.89 2.97
C ALA A 509 -10.20 -4.45 3.33
N ASN A 510 -9.28 -3.64 3.86
CA ASN A 510 -9.59 -2.24 4.18
C ASN A 510 -9.75 -1.39 2.92
N LEU A 511 -8.95 -1.62 1.89
CA LEU A 511 -9.10 -0.99 0.58
C LEU A 511 -10.49 -1.26 -0.03
N ILE A 512 -10.96 -2.52 -0.02
CA ILE A 512 -12.29 -2.90 -0.50
C ILE A 512 -13.37 -2.23 0.34
N TYR A 513 -13.23 -2.22 1.67
CA TYR A 513 -14.18 -1.56 2.56
C TYR A 513 -14.30 -0.06 2.23
N LYS A 514 -13.18 0.65 2.07
CA LYS A 514 -13.15 2.07 1.73
C LYS A 514 -13.69 2.36 0.33
N ALA A 515 -13.42 1.50 -0.64
CA ALA A 515 -13.98 1.61 -1.98
C ALA A 515 -15.51 1.45 -1.96
N VAL A 516 -16.03 0.46 -1.24
CA VAL A 516 -17.47 0.23 -1.10
C VAL A 516 -18.17 1.34 -0.34
N SER A 517 -17.52 1.92 0.69
CA SER A 517 -18.06 3.04 1.47
C SER A 517 -17.96 4.40 0.75
N GLY A 518 -17.39 4.45 -0.46
CA GLY A 518 -17.23 5.67 -1.25
C GLY A 518 -16.20 6.66 -0.69
N GLN A 519 -15.28 6.21 0.14
CA GLN A 519 -14.28 7.06 0.81
C GLN A 519 -12.91 7.07 0.13
N LEU A 520 -12.76 6.33 -0.98
CA LEU A 520 -11.57 6.42 -1.83
C LEU A 520 -11.79 7.50 -2.88
N HIS A 521 -11.21 8.64 -2.66
CA HIS A 521 -11.29 9.79 -3.57
C HIS A 521 -9.98 9.99 -4.34
N SER A 522 -8.94 9.25 -3.96
CA SER A 522 -7.62 9.28 -4.57
C SER A 522 -6.88 7.95 -4.37
N PHE A 523 -5.83 7.72 -5.15
CA PHE A 523 -4.93 6.56 -4.95
C PHE A 523 -4.24 6.61 -3.59
N LYS A 524 -3.97 7.81 -3.08
CA LYS A 524 -3.46 8.04 -1.73
C LYS A 524 -4.43 7.52 -0.67
N ASP A 525 -5.74 7.72 -0.87
CA ASP A 525 -6.76 7.14 -0.01
C ASP A 525 -6.78 5.61 -0.13
N GLY A 526 -6.61 5.09 -1.35
CA GLY A 526 -6.45 3.66 -1.59
C GLY A 526 -5.23 3.09 -0.87
N PHE A 527 -4.08 3.76 -0.96
CA PHE A 527 -2.87 3.36 -0.26
C PHE A 527 -2.97 3.54 1.25
N ALA A 528 -3.56 4.63 1.72
CA ALA A 528 -3.80 4.80 3.15
C ALA A 528 -4.75 3.71 3.67
N ALA A 529 -5.84 3.40 2.96
CA ALA A 529 -6.75 2.33 3.31
C ALA A 529 -6.04 0.96 3.33
N PHE A 530 -5.21 0.68 2.32
CA PHE A 530 -4.39 -0.53 2.27
C PHE A 530 -3.36 -0.57 3.41
N GLY A 531 -2.61 0.53 3.61
CA GLY A 531 -1.59 0.63 4.66
C GLY A 531 -2.17 0.48 6.06
N ILE A 532 -3.30 1.14 6.36
CA ILE A 532 -4.03 1.01 7.63
C ILE A 532 -4.47 -0.44 7.84
N GLY A 533 -5.05 -1.10 6.82
CA GLY A 533 -5.47 -2.49 6.91
C GLY A 533 -4.29 -3.44 7.06
N ALA A 534 -3.17 -3.19 6.35
CA ALA A 534 -1.97 -3.99 6.44
C ALA A 534 -1.29 -3.87 7.82
N ALA A 535 -1.20 -2.65 8.38
CA ALA A 535 -0.68 -2.42 9.72
C ALA A 535 -1.57 -3.09 10.78
N ALA A 536 -2.89 -2.94 10.68
CA ALA A 536 -3.83 -3.57 11.57
C ALA A 536 -3.76 -5.10 11.47
N GLY A 537 -3.71 -5.65 10.26
CA GLY A 537 -3.61 -7.09 10.00
C GLY A 537 -2.31 -7.68 10.53
N GLY A 538 -1.18 -7.00 10.32
CA GLY A 538 0.13 -7.42 10.84
C GLY A 538 0.19 -7.46 12.38
N LEU A 539 -0.29 -6.41 13.04
CA LEU A 539 -0.38 -6.36 14.50
C LEU A 539 -1.35 -7.40 15.05
N GLY A 540 -2.49 -7.60 14.38
CA GLY A 540 -3.45 -8.63 14.75
C GLY A 540 -2.85 -10.04 14.64
N ALA A 541 -2.11 -10.33 13.58
CA ALA A 541 -1.45 -11.63 13.40
C ALA A 541 -0.39 -11.89 14.47
N ALA A 542 0.44 -10.90 14.80
CA ALA A 542 1.46 -11.01 15.84
C ALA A 542 0.85 -11.29 17.22
N THR A 543 -0.17 -10.53 17.62
CA THR A 543 -0.84 -10.72 18.92
C THR A 543 -1.64 -12.02 18.98
N GLY A 544 -2.29 -12.40 17.86
CA GLY A 544 -2.97 -13.67 17.72
C GLY A 544 -2.01 -14.85 17.89
N GLY A 545 -0.82 -14.80 17.29
CA GLY A 545 0.21 -15.82 17.44
C GLY A 545 0.69 -16.00 18.88
N LEU A 546 0.93 -14.91 19.61
CA LEU A 546 1.32 -14.95 21.02
C LEU A 546 0.22 -15.55 21.89
N ALA A 547 -1.03 -15.14 21.71
CA ALA A 547 -2.17 -15.66 22.44
C ALA A 547 -2.41 -17.15 22.13
N PHE A 548 -2.19 -17.59 20.90
CA PHE A 548 -2.23 -18.98 20.48
C PHE A 548 -1.23 -19.82 21.25
N ALA A 549 0.00 -19.40 21.34
CA ALA A 549 1.06 -20.08 22.08
C ALA A 549 0.76 -20.10 23.60
N ALA A 550 0.29 -18.98 24.17
CA ALA A 550 -0.08 -18.89 25.59
C ALA A 550 -1.27 -19.79 25.96
N ALA A 551 -2.20 -20.00 25.04
CA ALA A 551 -3.34 -20.91 25.22
C ALA A 551 -3.00 -22.39 24.96
N GLY A 552 -1.71 -22.73 24.79
CA GLY A 552 -1.24 -24.10 24.62
C GLY A 552 -1.15 -24.58 23.18
N GLY A 553 -1.18 -23.66 22.20
CA GLY A 553 -0.88 -23.95 20.81
C GLY A 553 0.63 -24.15 20.61
N ALA A 554 1.05 -25.11 19.78
CA ALA A 554 2.46 -25.36 19.47
C ALA A 554 2.95 -24.42 18.37
N ALA A 555 4.19 -23.93 18.45
CA ALA A 555 4.83 -23.12 17.41
C ALA A 555 4.94 -23.95 16.10
N GLY A 556 4.31 -23.49 15.02
CA GLY A 556 4.19 -24.22 13.75
C GLY A 556 3.31 -25.48 13.82
N GLY A 557 2.55 -25.66 14.91
CA GLY A 557 1.84 -26.86 15.25
C GLY A 557 0.32 -26.73 15.29
N ILE A 558 -0.29 -27.72 15.94
CA ILE A 558 -1.72 -27.91 16.02
C ILE A 558 -2.20 -27.34 17.34
N GLY A 559 -3.02 -26.29 17.29
CA GLY A 559 -3.81 -25.82 18.40
C GLY A 559 -5.26 -26.28 18.27
N GLY A 560 -5.93 -26.51 19.40
CA GLY A 560 -7.36 -26.78 19.41
C GLY A 560 -8.20 -25.51 19.37
N PHE A 561 -9.52 -25.67 19.53
CA PHE A 561 -10.48 -24.55 19.55
C PHE A 561 -10.08 -23.47 20.54
N LEU A 562 -9.65 -23.81 21.77
CA LEU A 562 -9.31 -22.84 22.81
C LEU A 562 -8.12 -21.96 22.44
N ALA A 563 -7.06 -22.57 21.84
CA ALA A 563 -5.90 -21.82 21.37
C ALA A 563 -6.26 -20.89 20.18
N GLY A 564 -7.05 -21.41 19.25
CA GLY A 564 -7.54 -20.62 18.11
C GLY A 564 -8.50 -19.49 18.52
N ALA A 565 -9.37 -19.72 19.50
CA ALA A 565 -10.25 -18.70 20.04
C ALA A 565 -9.46 -17.58 20.73
N ALA A 566 -8.43 -17.92 21.52
CA ALA A 566 -7.55 -16.95 22.15
C ALA A 566 -6.76 -16.13 21.10
N ALA A 567 -6.24 -16.80 20.07
CA ALA A 567 -5.55 -16.14 18.96
C ALA A 567 -6.46 -15.17 18.20
N GLY A 568 -7.66 -15.65 17.85
CA GLY A 568 -8.65 -14.84 17.12
C GLY A 568 -9.14 -13.64 17.93
N SER A 569 -9.41 -13.83 19.22
CA SER A 569 -9.79 -12.73 20.13
C SER A 569 -8.69 -11.70 20.26
N ALA A 570 -7.46 -12.12 20.53
CA ALA A 570 -6.31 -11.22 20.70
C ALA A 570 -5.96 -10.50 19.40
N SER A 571 -5.99 -11.20 18.28
CA SER A 571 -5.80 -10.61 16.95
C SER A 571 -6.82 -9.50 16.70
N THR A 572 -8.11 -9.78 16.88
CA THR A 572 -9.19 -8.83 16.63
C THR A 572 -9.16 -7.67 17.62
N ALA A 573 -8.84 -7.94 18.89
CA ALA A 573 -8.73 -6.91 19.93
C ALA A 573 -7.68 -5.84 19.63
N VAL A 574 -6.64 -6.19 18.87
CA VAL A 574 -5.62 -5.22 18.43
C VAL A 574 -5.89 -4.70 17.03
N MET A 575 -6.30 -5.57 16.11
CA MET A 575 -6.54 -5.20 14.70
C MET A 575 -7.64 -4.14 14.55
N MET A 576 -8.81 -4.35 15.20
CA MET A 576 -9.95 -3.46 15.02
C MET A 576 -9.73 -2.03 15.54
N PRO A 577 -9.16 -1.80 16.74
CA PRO A 577 -8.86 -0.45 17.18
C PRO A 577 -7.80 0.25 16.31
N VAL A 578 -6.77 -0.48 15.87
CA VAL A 578 -5.72 0.08 15.00
C VAL A 578 -6.30 0.48 13.65
N GLN A 579 -7.12 -0.38 13.04
CA GLN A 579 -7.79 -0.07 11.78
C GLN A 579 -8.79 1.08 11.94
N SER A 580 -9.58 1.06 13.02
CA SER A 580 -10.55 2.14 13.30
C SER A 580 -9.86 3.47 13.59
N ALA A 581 -8.76 3.47 14.37
CA ALA A 581 -7.96 4.66 14.61
C ALA A 581 -7.33 5.20 13.32
N GLY A 582 -6.73 4.34 12.51
CA GLY A 582 -6.16 4.73 11.22
C GLY A 582 -7.21 5.31 10.27
N ASN A 583 -8.36 4.65 10.16
CA ASN A 583 -9.47 5.12 9.35
C ASN A 583 -10.07 6.42 9.88
N SER A 584 -10.20 6.56 11.19
CA SER A 584 -10.67 7.79 11.83
C SER A 584 -9.71 8.96 11.58
N LEU A 585 -8.40 8.72 11.72
CA LEU A 585 -7.36 9.74 11.54
C LEU A 585 -7.20 10.17 10.08
N TYR A 586 -7.32 9.23 9.14
CA TYR A 586 -7.07 9.52 7.73
C TYR A 586 -8.37 9.83 6.96
N PHE A 587 -9.41 9.04 7.16
CA PHE A 587 -10.67 9.15 6.42
C PHE A 587 -11.79 9.88 7.20
N GLY A 588 -11.56 10.21 8.48
CA GLY A 588 -12.57 10.85 9.32
C GLY A 588 -13.70 9.92 9.76
N ASP A 589 -13.51 8.58 9.67
CA ASP A 589 -14.52 7.62 10.14
C ASP A 589 -14.78 7.80 11.64
N GLN A 590 -16.00 7.51 12.08
CA GLN A 590 -16.26 7.39 13.50
C GLN A 590 -15.45 6.25 14.09
N PHE A 591 -14.81 6.49 15.24
CA PHE A 591 -14.15 5.42 15.96
C PHE A 591 -15.17 4.36 16.38
N MET A 592 -14.82 3.09 16.29
CA MET A 592 -15.74 1.98 16.56
C MET A 592 -16.39 2.09 17.94
N SER A 593 -17.66 1.71 18.03
CA SER A 593 -18.36 1.64 19.31
C SER A 593 -17.86 0.46 20.16
N LEU A 594 -18.02 0.56 21.50
CA LEU A 594 -17.71 -0.57 22.41
C LEU A 594 -18.52 -1.84 22.09
N LYS A 595 -19.73 -1.66 21.52
CA LYS A 595 -20.56 -2.79 21.07
C LYS A 595 -19.94 -3.48 19.87
N ASP A 596 -19.49 -2.72 18.86
CA ASP A 596 -18.88 -3.27 17.64
C ASP A 596 -17.53 -3.90 17.96
N TYR A 597 -16.77 -3.30 18.87
CA TYR A 597 -15.52 -3.86 19.39
C TYR A 597 -15.75 -5.21 20.08
N GLY A 598 -16.75 -5.27 20.97
CA GLY A 598 -17.12 -6.53 21.65
C GLY A 598 -17.59 -7.62 20.69
N LEU A 599 -18.45 -7.25 19.70
CA LEU A 599 -18.89 -8.18 18.67
C LEU A 599 -17.75 -8.66 17.78
N GLY A 600 -16.81 -7.78 17.45
CA GLY A 600 -15.61 -8.12 16.68
C GLY A 600 -14.74 -9.14 17.41
N ILE A 601 -14.45 -8.92 18.70
CA ILE A 601 -13.67 -9.87 19.53
C ILE A 601 -14.35 -11.22 19.60
N LEU A 602 -15.67 -11.26 19.80
CA LEU A 602 -16.43 -12.51 19.83
C LEU A 602 -16.38 -13.23 18.48
N GLY A 603 -16.51 -12.48 17.37
CA GLY A 603 -16.36 -13.02 16.01
C GLY A 603 -14.98 -13.58 15.77
N GLY A 604 -13.91 -12.88 16.19
CA GLY A 604 -12.53 -13.34 16.12
C GLY A 604 -12.31 -14.63 16.93
N ALA A 605 -12.88 -14.71 18.15
CA ALA A 605 -12.82 -15.92 18.97
C ALA A 605 -13.47 -17.12 18.28
N LEU A 606 -14.66 -16.93 17.74
CA LEU A 606 -15.39 -18.00 17.06
C LEU A 606 -14.67 -18.49 15.80
N THR A 607 -14.26 -17.59 14.93
CA THR A 607 -13.58 -17.93 13.67
C THR A 607 -12.21 -18.58 13.91
N GLY A 608 -11.39 -18.02 14.81
CA GLY A 608 -10.10 -18.57 15.19
C GLY A 608 -10.23 -19.92 15.90
N GLY A 609 -11.20 -20.05 16.81
CA GLY A 609 -11.47 -21.27 17.54
C GLY A 609 -11.93 -22.41 16.62
N ILE A 610 -12.92 -22.16 15.79
CA ILE A 610 -13.47 -23.17 14.86
C ILE A 610 -12.38 -23.61 13.87
N GLY A 611 -11.63 -22.67 13.27
CA GLY A 611 -10.59 -22.99 12.31
C GLY A 611 -9.51 -23.91 12.90
N ASN A 612 -8.97 -23.57 14.06
CA ASN A 612 -7.91 -24.36 14.70
C ASN A 612 -8.44 -25.68 15.30
N GLY A 613 -9.66 -25.68 15.85
CA GLY A 613 -10.29 -26.90 16.32
C GLY A 613 -10.48 -27.94 15.20
N MET A 614 -10.90 -27.47 14.01
CA MET A 614 -11.03 -28.34 12.83
C MET A 614 -9.69 -28.89 12.36
N VAL A 615 -8.63 -28.06 12.33
CA VAL A 615 -7.27 -28.52 11.97
C VAL A 615 -6.79 -29.58 12.96
N ALA A 616 -7.04 -29.42 14.26
CA ALA A 616 -6.73 -30.41 15.28
C ALA A 616 -7.48 -31.73 15.04
N ALA A 617 -8.78 -31.65 14.81
CA ALA A 617 -9.62 -32.82 14.55
C ALA A 617 -9.22 -33.57 13.27
N LEU A 618 -8.89 -32.87 12.20
CA LEU A 618 -8.42 -33.45 10.94
C LEU A 618 -7.09 -34.20 11.09
N LYS A 619 -6.25 -33.80 12.05
CA LYS A 619 -4.98 -34.47 12.37
C LYS A 619 -5.13 -35.55 13.44
N GLY A 620 -6.36 -35.90 13.82
CA GLY A 620 -6.65 -36.93 14.81
C GLY A 620 -6.48 -36.48 16.25
N ASN A 621 -6.37 -35.18 16.48
CA ASN A 621 -6.21 -34.56 17.79
C ASN A 621 -7.55 -34.07 18.36
N ASN A 622 -7.57 -33.77 19.65
CA ASN A 622 -8.75 -33.25 20.31
C ASN A 622 -9.13 -31.88 19.77
N PHE A 623 -10.36 -31.73 19.26
CA PHE A 623 -10.87 -30.47 18.67
C PHE A 623 -10.69 -29.26 19.61
N TRP A 624 -10.91 -29.41 20.89
CA TRP A 624 -10.90 -28.34 21.87
C TRP A 624 -9.49 -27.94 22.32
N THR A 625 -8.59 -28.90 22.45
CA THR A 625 -7.27 -28.72 23.07
C THR A 625 -6.10 -28.88 22.12
N GLY A 626 -6.30 -29.46 20.93
CA GLY A 626 -5.25 -29.76 19.98
C GLY A 626 -4.30 -30.90 20.37
N LYS A 627 -4.51 -31.55 21.50
CA LYS A 627 -3.65 -32.63 22.00
C LYS A 627 -4.06 -33.99 21.42
N ASP A 628 -3.09 -34.92 21.33
CA ASP A 628 -3.31 -36.27 20.86
C ASP A 628 -4.41 -36.99 21.68
N VAL A 629 -5.34 -37.64 20.98
CA VAL A 629 -6.39 -38.44 21.59
C VAL A 629 -5.81 -39.83 21.88
N LYS A 630 -5.30 -40.05 23.09
CA LYS A 630 -5.08 -41.41 23.60
C LYS A 630 -6.42 -41.99 24.03
N PHE A 631 -6.86 -43.04 23.35
CA PHE A 631 -8.04 -43.82 23.77
C PHE A 631 -7.78 -44.40 25.16
N GLY A 632 -8.37 -43.79 26.17
CA GLY A 632 -8.36 -44.24 27.53
C GLY A 632 -9.26 -43.34 28.36
N ARG A 633 -10.34 -43.89 28.91
CA ARG A 633 -11.28 -43.23 29.83
C ARG A 633 -10.53 -42.39 30.83
N THR A 634 -10.88 -41.10 30.97
CA THR A 634 -10.85 -40.47 32.31
C THR A 634 -11.58 -39.13 32.36
N ILE A 635 -12.33 -39.02 33.36
CA ILE A 635 -13.03 -38.04 34.13
C ILE A 635 -12.16 -36.78 34.42
N PHE A 636 -12.81 -35.63 34.40
CA PHE A 636 -12.28 -34.31 34.75
C PHE A 636 -11.58 -34.25 36.12
N SER A 637 -10.38 -33.72 36.17
CA SER A 637 -9.75 -33.24 37.40
C SER A 637 -8.95 -31.98 37.12
N PHE A 638 -9.36 -30.87 37.75
CA PHE A 638 -8.56 -29.64 37.83
C PHE A 638 -7.49 -29.78 38.93
N LYS A 639 -6.23 -29.59 38.59
CA LYS A 639 -5.22 -29.25 39.59
C LYS A 639 -4.24 -28.22 38.99
N ASN A 640 -4.22 -27.05 39.64
CA ASN A 640 -3.16 -26.06 39.57
C ASN A 640 -1.83 -26.61 40.07
N THR A 641 -0.74 -26.41 39.34
CA THR A 641 0.57 -26.19 39.97
C THR A 641 1.51 -25.45 39.05
N ALA A 642 2.20 -24.52 39.64
CA ALA A 642 3.11 -23.56 39.06
C ALA A 642 4.56 -24.08 38.84
N THR A 643 5.30 -23.38 37.96
CA THR A 643 6.74 -23.16 37.94
C THR A 643 7.72 -24.27 37.51
N ARG A 644 8.46 -24.03 36.43
CA ARG A 644 9.91 -23.75 36.32
C ARG A 644 10.53 -24.18 34.96
N PRO A 645 11.82 -23.89 34.67
CA PRO A 645 12.24 -22.98 33.59
C PRO A 645 12.81 -23.69 32.34
N ALA A 646 13.10 -22.91 31.29
CA ALA A 646 13.62 -23.33 30.02
C ALA A 646 15.01 -24.01 30.09
N PRO A 647 15.31 -24.95 29.20
CA PRO A 647 16.66 -25.30 28.83
C PRO A 647 17.02 -24.90 27.40
N GLU A 648 18.32 -24.69 27.24
CA GLU A 648 19.06 -24.21 26.09
C GLU A 648 18.85 -24.99 24.79
N MET A 649 18.84 -24.24 23.67
CA MET A 649 18.79 -24.76 22.32
C MET A 649 20.18 -25.24 21.87
N ARG A 650 20.32 -26.52 21.58
CA ARG A 650 21.42 -27.07 20.77
C ARG A 650 20.90 -27.31 19.34
N LEU A 651 21.58 -26.69 18.39
CA LEU A 651 21.46 -26.97 16.97
C LEU A 651 21.87 -28.41 16.67
N MET A 652 21.00 -29.18 16.02
CA MET A 652 21.36 -30.36 15.27
C MET A 652 20.93 -30.21 13.83
N GLU A 653 21.89 -30.39 12.94
CA GLU A 653 21.70 -30.51 11.50
C GLU A 653 20.85 -31.74 11.18
N ALA A 654 19.85 -31.57 10.31
CA ALA A 654 19.10 -32.69 9.78
C ALA A 654 19.28 -32.75 8.25
N SER A 655 19.83 -33.85 7.82
CA SER A 655 19.96 -34.31 6.44
C SER A 655 18.59 -34.54 5.79
N THR A 656 18.49 -34.13 4.53
CA THR A 656 17.35 -34.39 3.64
C THR A 656 17.22 -35.86 3.26
N PRO A 657 16.01 -36.42 3.23
CA PRO A 657 15.69 -37.53 2.35
C PRO A 657 14.77 -37.10 1.21
N SER A 658 15.21 -37.41 0.00
CA SER A 658 14.40 -37.38 -1.21
C SER A 658 13.30 -38.44 -1.14
N VAL A 659 12.03 -38.03 -1.32
CA VAL A 659 10.92 -38.97 -1.49
C VAL A 659 10.37 -38.80 -2.91
N ASN A 660 10.56 -39.84 -3.70
CA ASN A 660 9.84 -40.08 -4.95
C ASN A 660 8.37 -40.39 -4.60
N VAL A 661 7.44 -39.60 -5.13
CA VAL A 661 6.01 -39.91 -5.04
C VAL A 661 5.56 -40.51 -6.34
N GLU A 662 5.45 -41.84 -6.37
CA GLU A 662 4.67 -42.56 -7.38
C GLU A 662 3.18 -42.31 -7.19
N ARG A 663 2.49 -42.04 -8.29
CA ARG A 663 1.04 -41.87 -8.32
C ARG A 663 0.37 -43.23 -8.17
N PRO A 664 -0.57 -43.46 -7.26
CA PRO A 664 -1.35 -44.68 -7.24
C PRO A 664 -2.44 -44.65 -8.31
N ASN A 665 -2.47 -45.67 -9.12
CA ASN A 665 -3.59 -46.01 -9.99
C ASN A 665 -4.80 -46.41 -9.09
N LEU A 666 -5.87 -45.64 -9.15
CA LEU A 666 -7.13 -46.00 -8.50
C LEU A 666 -8.07 -46.64 -9.51
N THR A 667 -8.19 -47.93 -9.49
CA THR A 667 -9.29 -48.68 -10.09
C THR A 667 -10.56 -48.49 -9.24
N ALA A 668 -11.60 -48.00 -9.91
CA ALA A 668 -12.87 -47.69 -9.32
C ALA A 668 -13.76 -48.96 -9.19
N THR A 669 -14.37 -49.14 -8.04
CA THR A 669 -15.62 -49.89 -7.98
C THR A 669 -16.69 -49.05 -7.27
N GLY A 670 -17.73 -48.71 -8.03
CA GLY A 670 -19.08 -48.38 -7.61
C GLY A 670 -19.31 -47.06 -6.86
N ASP A 671 -19.43 -46.00 -7.55
CA ASP A 671 -20.41 -44.91 -7.53
C ASP A 671 -19.89 -43.78 -8.46
N LYS A 672 -20.32 -43.84 -9.69
CA LYS A 672 -19.84 -42.94 -10.76
C LYS A 672 -20.22 -41.48 -10.45
N ILE A 673 -19.25 -40.68 -10.05
CA ILE A 673 -19.16 -39.32 -10.57
C ILE A 673 -18.41 -39.47 -11.89
N SER A 674 -19.12 -39.64 -13.00
CA SER A 674 -18.53 -39.61 -14.33
C SER A 674 -18.12 -38.16 -14.60
N VAL A 675 -16.86 -37.87 -14.46
CA VAL A 675 -16.23 -36.70 -15.11
C VAL A 675 -15.98 -37.17 -16.55
N ALA A 676 -17.03 -37.15 -17.38
CA ALA A 676 -16.84 -37.08 -18.81
C ALA A 676 -16.19 -35.73 -19.10
N ASN A 677 -15.26 -35.68 -20.03
CA ASN A 677 -14.72 -34.45 -20.59
C ASN A 677 -15.86 -33.60 -21.15
N ASP A 678 -16.52 -32.84 -20.28
CA ASP A 678 -17.60 -31.93 -20.63
C ASP A 678 -16.95 -30.57 -20.89
N HIS A 679 -16.80 -30.22 -22.17
CA HIS A 679 -16.27 -28.93 -22.57
C HIS A 679 -17.28 -27.79 -22.35
N ASN A 680 -18.42 -28.04 -21.73
CA ASN A 680 -19.42 -27.05 -21.42
C ASN A 680 -18.98 -26.22 -20.20
N THR A 681 -19.06 -24.93 -20.29
CA THR A 681 -18.94 -24.01 -19.15
C THR A 681 -20.28 -23.90 -18.43
N TYR A 682 -20.21 -23.74 -17.10
CA TYR A 682 -21.37 -23.68 -16.21
C TYR A 682 -21.39 -22.33 -15.47
N THR A 683 -22.62 -21.85 -15.22
CA THR A 683 -22.88 -20.67 -14.39
C THR A 683 -23.70 -21.08 -13.17
N VAL A 684 -23.33 -20.60 -11.99
CA VAL A 684 -24.15 -20.74 -10.77
C VAL A 684 -25.09 -19.54 -10.68
N TYR A 685 -26.35 -19.79 -10.30
CA TYR A 685 -27.38 -18.76 -10.18
C TYR A 685 -28.20 -18.93 -8.90
N GLN A 686 -28.85 -17.87 -8.50
CA GLN A 686 -29.74 -17.84 -7.34
C GLN A 686 -31.14 -17.35 -7.73
N GLY A 687 -32.15 -17.82 -7.01
CA GLY A 687 -33.50 -17.31 -7.03
C GLY A 687 -33.81 -16.64 -5.68
N VAL A 688 -34.28 -15.40 -5.70
CA VAL A 688 -34.59 -14.60 -4.53
C VAL A 688 -36.10 -14.33 -4.45
N ASP A 689 -36.66 -14.24 -3.26
CA ASP A 689 -38.06 -13.87 -3.07
C ASP A 689 -38.27 -12.35 -3.09
N ALA A 690 -39.51 -11.92 -2.92
CA ALA A 690 -39.90 -10.50 -2.93
C ALA A 690 -39.24 -9.68 -1.81
N ASN A 691 -38.72 -10.31 -0.76
CA ASN A 691 -38.01 -9.67 0.34
C ASN A 691 -36.49 -9.60 0.10
N GLY A 692 -36.00 -10.17 -1.01
CA GLY A 692 -34.58 -10.25 -1.36
C GLY A 692 -33.86 -11.45 -0.74
N ASP A 693 -34.58 -12.36 -0.06
CA ASP A 693 -33.99 -13.56 0.55
C ASP A 693 -33.71 -14.64 -0.50
N VAL A 694 -32.52 -15.24 -0.42
CA VAL A 694 -32.15 -16.35 -1.31
C VAL A 694 -32.97 -17.59 -0.93
N ARG A 695 -33.73 -18.11 -1.89
CA ARG A 695 -34.62 -19.28 -1.74
C ARG A 695 -34.23 -20.46 -2.62
N TYR A 696 -33.35 -20.25 -3.60
CA TYR A 696 -32.92 -21.33 -4.49
C TYR A 696 -31.51 -21.06 -5.01
N ILE A 697 -30.70 -22.13 -5.12
CA ILE A 697 -29.38 -22.12 -5.78
C ILE A 697 -29.38 -23.20 -6.87
N GLY A 698 -28.79 -22.92 -8.02
CA GLY A 698 -28.69 -23.88 -9.13
C GLY A 698 -27.52 -23.60 -10.06
N ILE A 699 -27.22 -24.57 -10.94
CA ILE A 699 -26.24 -24.44 -12.03
C ILE A 699 -26.87 -24.65 -13.38
N THR A 700 -26.31 -24.03 -14.40
CA THR A 700 -26.72 -24.27 -15.81
C THR A 700 -25.50 -24.20 -16.73
N SER A 701 -25.47 -25.08 -17.73
CA SER A 701 -24.55 -25.02 -18.89
C SER A 701 -25.16 -24.34 -20.10
N ARG A 702 -26.42 -23.92 -20.01
CA ARG A 702 -27.13 -23.16 -21.05
C ARG A 702 -27.16 -21.68 -20.70
N LYS A 703 -27.61 -20.84 -21.64
CA LYS A 703 -27.85 -19.42 -21.31
C LYS A 703 -28.74 -19.33 -20.07
N PRO A 704 -28.36 -18.56 -19.03
CA PRO A 704 -29.10 -18.50 -17.77
C PRO A 704 -30.58 -18.21 -17.92
N GLU A 705 -30.94 -17.35 -18.87
CA GLU A 705 -32.33 -16.91 -19.14
C GLU A 705 -33.24 -18.09 -19.55
N VAL A 706 -32.70 -19.07 -20.27
CA VAL A 706 -33.46 -20.28 -20.66
C VAL A 706 -33.80 -21.09 -19.38
N ARG A 707 -32.85 -21.24 -18.48
CA ARG A 707 -33.07 -21.98 -17.24
C ARG A 707 -33.99 -21.23 -16.27
N PHE A 708 -33.93 -19.91 -16.24
CA PHE A 708 -34.84 -19.07 -15.46
C PHE A 708 -36.28 -19.22 -15.92
N SER A 709 -36.52 -19.17 -17.25
CA SER A 709 -37.83 -19.41 -17.84
C SER A 709 -38.40 -20.78 -17.45
N GLU A 710 -37.61 -21.85 -17.43
CA GLU A 710 -38.04 -23.17 -16.97
C GLU A 710 -38.49 -23.16 -15.49
N HIS A 711 -37.80 -22.44 -14.61
CA HIS A 711 -38.20 -22.30 -13.21
C HIS A 711 -39.49 -21.50 -13.06
N LEU A 712 -39.64 -20.39 -13.77
CA LEU A 712 -40.84 -19.55 -13.71
C LEU A 712 -42.08 -20.33 -14.20
N ASN A 713 -41.93 -21.29 -15.10
CA ASN A 713 -42.99 -22.13 -15.61
C ASN A 713 -43.11 -23.48 -14.85
N SER A 714 -42.43 -23.65 -13.71
CA SER A 714 -42.34 -24.96 -13.03
C SER A 714 -43.58 -25.35 -12.23
N GLY A 715 -44.50 -24.44 -11.97
CA GLY A 715 -45.68 -24.65 -11.11
C GLY A 715 -45.34 -24.96 -9.62
N THR A 716 -44.11 -24.70 -9.21
CA THR A 716 -43.62 -24.92 -7.85
C THR A 716 -43.31 -23.57 -7.15
N ASN A 717 -42.95 -23.59 -5.88
CA ASN A 717 -42.48 -22.39 -5.14
C ASN A 717 -41.32 -21.65 -5.81
N ARG A 718 -40.69 -22.24 -6.83
CA ARG A 718 -39.66 -21.62 -7.63
C ARG A 718 -40.21 -20.66 -8.69
N ALA A 719 -41.48 -20.78 -9.06
CA ALA A 719 -42.12 -19.93 -10.07
C ALA A 719 -42.30 -18.47 -9.64
N THR A 720 -42.18 -18.19 -8.33
CA THR A 720 -42.36 -16.83 -7.76
C THR A 720 -41.05 -16.13 -7.43
N LEU A 721 -39.89 -16.70 -7.82
CA LEU A 721 -38.57 -16.17 -7.50
C LEU A 721 -38.01 -15.32 -8.66
N ASP A 722 -37.26 -14.28 -8.32
CA ASP A 722 -36.44 -13.54 -9.26
C ASP A 722 -35.09 -14.23 -9.41
N TYR A 723 -34.74 -14.61 -10.65
CA TYR A 723 -33.53 -15.38 -10.93
C TYR A 723 -32.42 -14.51 -11.50
N ARG A 724 -31.20 -14.65 -10.95
CA ARG A 724 -30.03 -13.94 -11.43
C ARG A 724 -28.77 -14.80 -11.32
N PRO A 725 -27.83 -14.69 -12.27
CA PRO A 725 -26.51 -15.32 -12.12
C PRO A 725 -25.78 -14.77 -10.89
N ILE A 726 -25.02 -15.63 -10.24
CA ILE A 726 -24.12 -15.19 -9.16
C ILE A 726 -22.85 -14.67 -9.82
N GLN A 727 -22.50 -13.44 -9.50
CA GLN A 727 -21.33 -12.76 -10.08
C GLN A 727 -20.04 -13.54 -9.81
N GLY A 728 -19.18 -13.65 -10.82
CA GLY A 728 -17.92 -14.39 -10.72
C GLY A 728 -18.04 -15.91 -10.84
N THR A 729 -19.25 -16.48 -11.12
CA THR A 729 -19.46 -17.92 -11.25
C THR A 729 -19.74 -18.36 -12.69
N GLY A 730 -19.54 -17.49 -13.66
CA GLY A 730 -19.59 -17.83 -15.09
C GLY A 730 -18.35 -18.62 -15.53
N ASN A 731 -18.51 -19.45 -16.57
CA ASN A 731 -17.41 -20.24 -17.19
C ASN A 731 -16.72 -21.27 -16.28
N LEU A 732 -17.40 -21.76 -15.25
CA LEU A 732 -16.89 -22.84 -14.40
C LEU A 732 -16.96 -24.19 -15.13
N ASN A 733 -16.03 -25.11 -14.86
CA ASN A 733 -16.25 -26.50 -15.21
C ASN A 733 -17.34 -27.12 -14.33
N LYS A 734 -17.90 -28.25 -14.72
CA LYS A 734 -19.04 -28.87 -14.04
C LYS A 734 -18.79 -29.21 -12.59
N LEU A 735 -17.57 -29.63 -12.25
CA LEU A 735 -17.21 -29.98 -10.87
C LEU A 735 -17.15 -28.74 -9.99
N ASP A 736 -16.48 -27.69 -10.45
CA ASP A 736 -16.35 -26.43 -9.70
C ASP A 736 -17.71 -25.75 -9.52
N ALA A 737 -18.56 -25.75 -10.56
CA ALA A 737 -19.91 -25.24 -10.45
C ALA A 737 -20.74 -26.00 -9.40
N ARG A 738 -20.65 -27.33 -9.35
CA ARG A 738 -21.32 -28.14 -8.31
C ARG A 738 -20.76 -27.96 -6.93
N ILE A 739 -19.45 -27.78 -6.78
CA ILE A 739 -18.82 -27.45 -5.50
C ILE A 739 -19.34 -26.10 -5.01
N MET A 740 -19.39 -25.11 -5.89
CA MET A 740 -19.90 -23.77 -5.54
C MET A 740 -21.39 -23.82 -5.17
N GLU A 741 -22.21 -24.48 -5.98
CA GLU A 741 -23.63 -24.72 -5.70
C GLU A 741 -23.82 -25.36 -4.33
N GLN A 742 -23.08 -26.44 -4.01
CA GLN A 742 -23.18 -27.13 -2.72
C GLN A 742 -22.72 -26.26 -1.55
N LYS A 743 -21.66 -25.47 -1.72
CA LYS A 743 -21.22 -24.51 -0.69
C LYS A 743 -22.33 -23.50 -0.37
N LEU A 744 -23.01 -23.01 -1.38
CA LEU A 744 -24.11 -22.06 -1.21
C LEU A 744 -25.35 -22.73 -0.61
N ILE A 745 -25.67 -23.98 -1.02
CA ILE A 745 -26.74 -24.75 -0.40
C ILE A 745 -26.46 -24.96 1.09
N ASN A 746 -25.21 -25.25 1.47
CA ASN A 746 -24.85 -25.39 2.87
C ASN A 746 -24.94 -24.07 3.63
N ARG A 747 -24.52 -22.97 2.99
CA ARG A 747 -24.54 -21.64 3.59
C ARG A 747 -25.95 -21.15 3.95
N TYR A 748 -26.90 -21.34 3.06
CA TYR A 748 -28.29 -20.89 3.26
C TYR A 748 -29.18 -21.95 3.93
N GLY A 749 -28.76 -23.22 3.89
CA GLY A 749 -29.50 -24.35 4.40
C GLY A 749 -30.77 -24.72 3.60
N MET A 750 -31.07 -26.00 3.50
CA MET A 750 -32.32 -26.46 2.87
C MET A 750 -33.51 -26.33 3.82
N GLN A 751 -34.64 -25.89 3.33
CA GLN A 751 -35.87 -25.70 4.16
C GLN A 751 -36.25 -26.93 4.95
N LYS A 752 -36.12 -28.14 4.38
CA LYS A 752 -36.39 -29.41 5.07
C LYS A 752 -35.48 -29.67 6.26
N ASN A 753 -34.39 -28.95 6.41
CA ASN A 753 -33.41 -29.03 7.51
C ASN A 753 -33.41 -27.75 8.35
N GLY A 754 -34.44 -26.90 8.25
CA GLY A 754 -34.55 -25.63 9.00
C GLY A 754 -33.89 -24.41 8.33
N GLY A 755 -33.38 -24.54 7.13
CA GLY A 755 -32.80 -23.43 6.35
C GLY A 755 -33.83 -22.72 5.45
N SER A 756 -33.33 -21.81 4.58
CA SER A 756 -34.17 -20.96 3.72
C SER A 756 -34.42 -21.48 2.31
N LEU A 757 -33.63 -22.41 1.82
CA LEU A 757 -33.64 -22.81 0.41
C LEU A 757 -34.70 -23.86 0.05
N TYR A 758 -35.35 -23.68 -1.08
CA TYR A 758 -36.24 -24.67 -1.71
C TYR A 758 -35.52 -25.83 -2.41
N ASN A 759 -34.20 -25.93 -2.30
CA ASN A 759 -33.41 -27.06 -2.78
C ASN A 759 -33.81 -28.35 -2.03
N LEU A 760 -34.07 -29.42 -2.78
CA LEU A 760 -34.56 -30.66 -2.22
C LEU A 760 -33.47 -31.67 -1.88
N ARG A 761 -32.26 -31.49 -2.42
CA ARG A 761 -31.13 -32.42 -2.25
C ARG A 761 -29.79 -31.70 -2.23
N ASN A 762 -28.78 -32.36 -1.71
CA ASN A 762 -27.37 -31.95 -1.88
C ASN A 762 -26.91 -32.37 -3.29
N GLU A 763 -26.19 -31.47 -3.98
CA GLU A 763 -25.62 -31.74 -5.30
C GLU A 763 -24.34 -32.58 -5.21
N ILE A 764 -23.62 -32.49 -4.09
CA ILE A 764 -22.50 -33.38 -3.74
C ILE A 764 -22.88 -34.14 -2.48
N LYS A 765 -22.73 -35.47 -2.50
CA LYS A 765 -23.04 -36.31 -1.33
C LYS A 765 -22.15 -35.91 -0.14
N PRO A 766 -22.68 -35.83 1.10
CA PRO A 766 -21.93 -35.36 2.28
C PRO A 766 -20.62 -36.09 2.54
N LYS A 767 -20.50 -37.36 2.19
CA LYS A 767 -19.27 -38.17 2.34
C LYS A 767 -18.09 -37.65 1.47
N PHE A 768 -18.34 -36.78 0.50
CA PHE A 768 -17.31 -36.17 -0.37
C PHE A 768 -17.06 -34.71 -0.07
N TRP A 769 -17.73 -34.10 0.90
CA TRP A 769 -17.59 -32.69 1.20
C TRP A 769 -16.16 -32.31 1.59
N ASP A 770 -15.54 -33.09 2.45
CA ASP A 770 -14.17 -32.86 2.92
C ASP A 770 -13.16 -32.91 1.76
N LYS A 771 -13.37 -33.86 0.81
CA LYS A 771 -12.53 -33.98 -0.39
C LYS A 771 -12.57 -32.75 -1.28
N HIS A 772 -13.67 -32.00 -1.28
CA HIS A 772 -13.91 -30.84 -2.14
C HIS A 772 -13.91 -29.50 -1.36
N GLY A 773 -13.49 -29.51 -0.11
CA GLY A 773 -13.43 -28.31 0.73
C GLY A 773 -14.80 -27.66 0.93
N ILE A 774 -15.87 -28.49 1.06
CA ILE A 774 -17.25 -28.05 1.30
C ILE A 774 -17.52 -28.15 2.80
N GLY A 775 -17.60 -26.99 3.46
CA GLY A 775 -17.91 -26.92 4.89
C GLY A 775 -19.35 -27.35 5.21
N LYS A 776 -19.57 -27.97 6.38
CA LYS A 776 -20.90 -28.08 7.00
C LYS A 776 -21.19 -26.79 7.72
N TYR A 777 -22.26 -26.12 7.35
CA TYR A 777 -22.76 -24.92 8.06
C TYR A 777 -23.97 -25.31 8.91
#